data_294129edc613e179b013335f396d97f0
#
_entry.id   294129edc613e179b013335f396d97f0
#
_cell.length_a   1.000
_cell.length_b   1.000
_cell.length_c   1.000
_cell.angle_alpha   90.00
_cell.angle_beta   90.00
_cell.angle_gamma   90.00
#
_symmetry.space_group_name_H-M   'P 1'
#
loop_
_entity.id
_entity.type
_entity.pdbx_description
1 polymer ?
#
loop_
_entity_poly.entity_id
_entity_poly.type
_entity_poly.pdbx_seq_one_letter_code
_entity_poly.pdbx_strand_id
1 'polypeptide(L)'
;ALGFYVMDEADVECHYNQNLSSNSSWITAMDDRTKRMVLRDRNHPSVIFWSLGNECGGGSNFSTTYNTCKNLDSRFVHYEGAGSGTNYSDLGSNMYPTVSSVGGNRSGLNGKPYFICEYAHAMGQAVGNLKEYWDQIEGSTGIIGACIWDWVDQSVYDPARLVSGQKKSENGFNYWVSGYDYNSTSGINYGFQGNFLNNGIITPDRTWTGKLSEVKKVYQNVKFSDFSASAKSVNIANKYAFMPISSDNFEIAYRVMKDGRLVEEGTLASFQTIAAGSSATVTLPINTAVDKSAEYLVNIELRIKKPTNGAADWTTWAEEGYSIADAQFSLSEQNISNGTAMGTDGTMGFPVLPSYTSAGGSLQVENNTVTGTDNNGKAYSIVFDSSGKMTSWTYDGKDLINAGPDFNSYRKVDNDRGFSPSFSNSSSLSITRALAKSGNNAKMSVNGSATGCSYTIDYTFYPDGTVDMKVTFSPSETLARIGLGMQFASGFENVEFYARGPRSNYSDRKTGSYLGRFTTTVDDMVDEMIHPQTFGDHEDMRELILTNKASNVQIGIKAGGRASFSLSHYDETKWCKSGDSMWNTKLHWYDLTRYQQVYAHFDYMQRGLGNNSCGGDGCLSQYQCPSSGSYTYTLRFKPQSAESVNVVAE
;
A
#
# COMPACT_ATOMS: atom_id res chain seq x y z
N ALA A 1 28.41 9.89 1.67
CA ALA A 1 28.37 9.74 0.21
C ALA A 1 26.94 9.63 -0.33
N LEU A 2 26.01 8.99 0.41
CA LEU A 2 24.62 8.80 -0.02
C LEU A 2 23.66 9.92 0.42
N GLY A 3 24.15 10.96 1.13
CA GLY A 3 23.32 12.09 1.58
C GLY A 3 22.49 11.85 2.84
N PHE A 4 22.60 10.69 3.49
CA PHE A 4 21.92 10.43 4.74
C PHE A 4 22.54 11.19 5.90
N TYR A 5 21.70 11.75 6.76
CA TYR A 5 22.09 12.12 8.12
C TYR A 5 22.02 10.88 9.01
N VAL A 6 22.93 10.78 9.95
CA VAL A 6 23.06 9.63 10.85
C VAL A 6 22.96 10.10 12.29
N MET A 7 22.12 9.44 13.07
CA MET A 7 22.19 9.43 14.52
C MET A 7 22.86 8.12 14.92
N ASP A 8 24.08 8.20 15.46
CA ASP A 8 24.83 7.03 15.87
C ASP A 8 24.55 6.72 17.33
N GLU A 9 24.24 5.47 17.65
CA GLU A 9 23.75 5.08 18.95
C GLU A 9 24.70 4.10 19.65
N ALA A 10 24.94 4.35 20.93
CA ALA A 10 25.72 3.48 21.77
C ALA A 10 24.99 2.14 22.00
N ASP A 11 25.76 1.05 22.00
CA ASP A 11 25.27 -0.30 22.30
C ASP A 11 24.92 -0.42 23.81
N VAL A 12 23.83 0.26 24.19
CA VAL A 12 23.26 0.28 25.55
C VAL A 12 21.76 0.07 25.44
N GLU A 13 21.34 -1.18 25.65
CA GLU A 13 19.95 -1.62 25.64
C GLU A 13 19.67 -2.47 26.88
N CYS A 14 18.65 -2.13 27.66
CA CYS A 14 18.29 -2.91 28.85
C CYS A 14 16.77 -2.95 29.10
N HIS A 15 16.02 -3.09 28.06
CA HIS A 15 14.55 -3.06 27.96
C HIS A 15 13.80 -3.73 29.12
N TYR A 16 14.19 -4.97 29.49
CA TYR A 16 13.55 -5.71 30.59
C TYR A 16 14.23 -5.51 31.96
N ASN A 17 15.36 -4.84 32.03
CA ASN A 17 16.10 -4.61 33.28
C ASN A 17 16.62 -3.16 33.36
N GLN A 18 15.70 -2.21 33.32
CA GLN A 18 16.01 -0.79 33.34
C GLN A 18 16.79 -0.32 34.58
N ASN A 19 16.80 -1.12 35.66
CA ASN A 19 17.59 -0.85 36.85
C ASN A 19 19.10 -0.79 36.60
N LEU A 20 19.59 -1.39 35.50
CA LEU A 20 21.02 -1.33 35.15
C LEU A 20 21.48 0.09 34.92
N SER A 21 20.62 0.97 34.39
CA SER A 21 20.95 2.38 34.16
C SER A 21 21.12 3.21 35.46
N SER A 22 20.62 2.73 36.57
CA SER A 22 20.80 3.34 37.91
C SER A 22 21.85 2.62 38.79
N ASN A 23 22.30 1.46 38.36
CA ASN A 23 23.25 0.67 39.12
C ASN A 23 24.71 1.15 38.81
N SER A 24 25.37 1.71 39.83
CA SER A 24 26.71 2.28 39.67
C SER A 24 27.78 1.27 39.24
N SER A 25 27.56 -0.05 39.44
CA SER A 25 28.49 -1.09 38.98
C SER A 25 28.53 -1.22 37.45
N TRP A 26 27.50 -0.70 36.74
CA TRP A 26 27.41 -0.73 35.28
C TRP A 26 27.92 0.54 34.60
N ILE A 27 28.21 1.61 35.39
CA ILE A 27 28.56 2.93 34.84
C ILE A 27 29.79 2.85 33.91
N THR A 28 30.84 2.10 34.32
CA THR A 28 32.06 1.94 33.52
C THR A 28 31.78 1.25 32.18
N ALA A 29 30.91 0.23 32.16
CA ALA A 29 30.59 -0.49 30.95
C ALA A 29 29.73 0.39 29.98
N MET A 30 28.78 1.16 30.49
CA MET A 30 27.98 2.09 29.70
C MET A 30 28.84 3.22 29.14
N ASP A 31 29.71 3.81 29.97
CA ASP A 31 30.60 4.91 29.58
C ASP A 31 31.61 4.48 28.51
N ASP A 32 32.19 3.28 28.63
CA ASP A 32 33.10 2.71 27.64
C ASP A 32 32.44 2.53 26.27
N ARG A 33 31.20 2.07 26.22
CA ARG A 33 30.43 1.97 24.96
C ARG A 33 30.24 3.32 24.30
N THR A 34 29.75 4.30 25.05
CA THR A 34 29.55 5.68 24.56
C THR A 34 30.89 6.29 24.08
N LYS A 35 31.96 6.12 24.85
CA LYS A 35 33.30 6.62 24.50
C LYS A 35 33.84 5.99 23.22
N ARG A 36 33.68 4.68 23.06
CA ARG A 36 34.13 3.96 21.85
C ARG A 36 33.36 4.39 20.62
N MET A 37 32.05 4.53 20.71
CA MET A 37 31.20 5.04 19.61
C MET A 37 31.73 6.40 19.14
N VAL A 38 31.81 7.38 20.04
CA VAL A 38 32.20 8.75 19.66
C VAL A 38 33.62 8.78 19.08
N LEU A 39 34.61 8.09 19.71
CA LEU A 39 36.00 8.08 19.23
C LEU A 39 36.14 7.41 17.87
N ARG A 40 35.37 6.35 17.60
CA ARG A 40 35.36 5.65 16.30
C ARG A 40 34.77 6.52 15.20
N ASP A 41 33.63 7.18 15.46
CA ASP A 41 32.78 7.68 14.38
C ASP A 41 32.72 9.23 14.27
N ARG A 42 33.37 9.98 15.21
CA ARG A 42 33.37 11.46 15.17
C ARG A 42 33.94 12.09 13.91
N ASN A 43 34.74 11.35 13.13
CA ASN A 43 35.27 11.84 11.87
C ASN A 43 34.34 11.59 10.66
N HIS A 44 33.17 11.01 10.86
CA HIS A 44 32.15 10.87 9.84
C HIS A 44 31.24 12.08 9.83
N PRO A 45 31.25 12.93 8.77
CA PRO A 45 30.45 14.15 8.72
C PRO A 45 28.94 13.87 8.59
N SER A 46 28.55 12.66 8.16
CA SER A 46 27.15 12.23 8.12
C SER A 46 26.54 12.03 9.51
N VAL A 47 27.36 11.71 10.53
CA VAL A 47 26.88 11.64 11.92
C VAL A 47 26.64 13.05 12.41
N ILE A 48 25.38 13.39 12.67
CA ILE A 48 24.98 14.72 13.14
C ILE A 48 24.47 14.72 14.57
N PHE A 49 24.10 13.56 15.09
CA PHE A 49 23.66 13.35 16.47
C PHE A 49 24.32 12.09 17.05
N TRP A 50 24.51 12.10 18.37
CA TRP A 50 24.86 10.93 19.18
C TRP A 50 23.65 10.49 19.98
N SER A 51 23.40 9.18 20.10
CA SER A 51 22.40 8.61 20.99
C SER A 51 23.04 7.73 22.04
N LEU A 52 22.60 7.85 23.30
CA LEU A 52 23.20 7.17 24.44
C LEU A 52 22.73 5.74 24.65
N GLY A 53 21.70 5.32 23.93
CA GLY A 53 21.12 3.98 24.03
C GLY A 53 19.61 3.98 23.94
N ASN A 54 19.00 2.81 24.16
CA ASN A 54 17.59 2.56 23.97
C ASN A 54 16.95 1.90 25.21
N GLU A 55 15.74 2.33 25.56
CA GLU A 55 14.80 1.71 26.52
C GLU A 55 15.40 1.25 27.86
N CYS A 56 16.40 1.94 28.35
CA CYS A 56 17.07 1.65 29.62
C CYS A 56 16.50 2.44 30.83
N GLY A 57 15.36 3.12 30.66
CA GLY A 57 14.80 4.01 31.68
C GLY A 57 15.64 5.25 31.94
N GLY A 58 15.31 6.01 32.98
CA GLY A 58 15.92 7.31 33.32
C GLY A 58 17.03 7.26 34.38
N GLY A 59 17.91 6.27 34.32
CA GLY A 59 18.92 6.04 35.37
C GLY A 59 20.05 7.06 35.41
N SER A 60 20.65 7.23 36.60
CA SER A 60 21.70 8.22 36.86
C SER A 60 22.97 8.04 36.03
N ASN A 61 23.25 6.81 35.54
CA ASN A 61 24.44 6.51 34.74
C ASN A 61 24.44 7.32 33.42
N PHE A 62 23.26 7.68 32.86
CA PHE A 62 23.18 8.48 31.66
C PHE A 62 23.74 9.90 31.83
N SER A 63 23.74 10.45 33.05
CA SER A 63 24.40 11.72 33.31
C SER A 63 25.93 11.64 33.04
N THR A 64 26.55 10.53 33.36
CA THR A 64 27.96 10.30 33.09
C THR A 64 28.21 10.11 31.59
N THR A 65 27.48 9.23 30.92
CA THR A 65 27.64 8.98 29.49
C THR A 65 27.38 10.22 28.64
N TYR A 66 26.36 11.04 29.02
CA TYR A 66 26.14 12.36 28.40
C TYR A 66 27.33 13.29 28.50
N ASN A 67 27.89 13.45 29.72
CA ASN A 67 29.07 14.29 29.94
C ASN A 67 30.30 13.78 29.19
N THR A 68 30.51 12.46 29.15
CA THR A 68 31.57 11.85 28.35
C THR A 68 31.43 12.17 26.87
N CYS A 69 30.19 12.02 26.32
CA CYS A 69 29.91 12.35 24.94
C CYS A 69 30.21 13.81 24.64
N LYS A 70 29.68 14.74 25.45
CA LYS A 70 29.85 16.22 25.28
C LYS A 70 31.31 16.65 25.46
N ASN A 71 32.11 15.96 26.28
CA ASN A 71 33.55 16.24 26.44
C ASN A 71 34.37 15.79 25.23
N LEU A 72 33.90 14.79 24.47
CA LEU A 72 34.61 14.24 23.33
C LEU A 72 34.21 14.87 22.00
N ASP A 73 32.96 15.40 21.92
CA ASP A 73 32.41 15.96 20.69
C ASP A 73 31.32 16.98 21.02
N SER A 74 31.17 18.02 20.19
CA SER A 74 30.23 19.12 20.40
C SER A 74 28.82 18.87 19.82
N ARG A 75 28.61 17.78 19.06
CA ARG A 75 27.31 17.45 18.46
C ARG A 75 26.24 17.27 19.51
N PHE A 76 24.98 17.38 19.09
CA PHE A 76 23.83 17.13 19.95
C PHE A 76 23.76 15.67 20.39
N VAL A 77 23.30 15.47 21.61
CA VAL A 77 23.14 14.15 22.24
C VAL A 77 21.66 13.89 22.45
N HIS A 78 21.24 12.71 22.06
CA HIS A 78 19.90 12.16 22.20
C HIS A 78 19.88 11.04 23.21
N TYR A 79 18.77 10.86 23.90
CA TYR A 79 18.42 9.66 24.62
C TYR A 79 16.90 9.58 24.77
N GLU A 80 16.29 8.51 24.27
CA GLU A 80 14.83 8.31 24.28
C GLU A 80 14.28 8.16 25.70
N GLY A 81 14.85 7.26 26.52
CA GLY A 81 14.37 6.95 27.89
C GLY A 81 14.45 8.11 28.86
N ALA A 82 15.03 9.21 28.45
CA ALA A 82 15.07 10.46 29.21
C ALA A 82 13.73 11.23 29.16
N GLY A 83 12.84 10.88 28.25
CA GLY A 83 11.62 11.65 28.01
C GLY A 83 11.89 13.09 27.60
N SER A 84 10.90 13.96 27.75
CA SER A 84 10.96 15.35 27.28
C SER A 84 11.71 16.32 28.19
N GLY A 85 12.19 15.92 29.36
CA GLY A 85 12.62 16.86 30.38
C GLY A 85 13.98 16.65 31.03
N THR A 86 14.77 15.70 30.58
CA THR A 86 15.97 15.30 31.31
C THR A 86 17.21 16.13 30.98
N ASN A 87 18.16 16.14 31.91
CA ASN A 87 19.41 16.90 31.81
C ASN A 87 20.48 16.22 30.93
N TYR A 88 20.24 15.02 30.39
CA TYR A 88 21.19 14.25 29.59
C TYR A 88 20.68 13.95 28.16
N SER A 89 19.80 14.80 27.65
CA SER A 89 19.46 14.83 26.23
C SER A 89 19.30 16.26 25.76
N ASP A 90 19.88 16.59 24.62
CA ASP A 90 19.70 17.91 23.98
C ASP A 90 18.39 17.98 23.20
N LEU A 91 17.71 16.83 22.99
CA LEU A 91 16.48 16.67 22.24
C LEU A 91 15.36 16.18 23.16
N GLY A 92 14.12 16.62 22.90
CA GLY A 92 12.94 15.88 23.36
C GLY A 92 12.69 14.69 22.44
N SER A 93 12.27 13.56 22.99
CA SER A 93 12.05 12.36 22.21
C SER A 93 10.96 11.48 22.83
N ASN A 94 10.28 10.72 22.01
CA ASN A 94 9.52 9.55 22.43
C ASN A 94 9.29 8.59 21.25
N MET A 95 8.75 7.42 21.57
CA MET A 95 8.40 6.36 20.61
C MET A 95 6.90 6.36 20.34
N TYR A 96 6.53 6.00 19.12
CA TYR A 96 5.16 5.68 18.70
C TYR A 96 4.08 6.66 19.16
N PRO A 97 4.27 7.98 19.00
CA PRO A 97 3.21 8.94 19.30
C PRO A 97 2.02 8.71 18.36
N THR A 98 0.81 9.08 18.77
CA THR A 98 -0.31 9.17 17.84
C THR A 98 -0.10 10.34 16.88
N VAL A 99 -0.68 10.29 15.67
CA VAL A 99 -0.63 11.37 14.67
C VAL A 99 -1.04 12.71 15.32
N SER A 100 -2.13 12.70 16.08
CA SER A 100 -2.64 13.92 16.71
C SER A 100 -1.74 14.45 17.83
N SER A 101 -0.92 13.63 18.45
CA SER A 101 -0.03 14.03 19.55
C SER A 101 1.32 14.59 19.08
N VAL A 102 1.73 14.30 17.83
CA VAL A 102 3.05 14.71 17.31
C VAL A 102 3.34 16.18 17.49
N GLY A 103 2.43 17.06 17.06
CA GLY A 103 2.60 18.51 17.20
C GLY A 103 2.60 18.98 18.66
N GLY A 104 1.79 18.33 19.52
CA GLY A 104 1.65 18.65 20.93
C GLY A 104 2.83 18.23 21.81
N ASN A 105 3.57 17.21 21.41
CA ASN A 105 4.70 16.66 22.16
C ASN A 105 5.89 17.63 22.32
N ARG A 106 5.88 18.74 21.61
CA ARG A 106 6.83 19.86 21.83
C ARG A 106 6.55 20.70 23.07
N SER A 107 5.35 20.61 23.61
CA SER A 107 4.95 21.33 24.81
C SER A 107 5.80 20.87 26.00
N GLY A 108 6.42 21.81 26.70
CA GLY A 108 7.27 21.50 27.86
C GLY A 108 8.74 21.22 27.55
N LEU A 109 9.18 21.23 26.28
CA LEU A 109 10.59 20.97 25.91
C LEU A 109 11.54 22.14 26.14
N ASN A 110 11.06 23.27 26.67
CA ASN A 110 11.88 24.45 26.97
C ASN A 110 12.77 24.91 25.80
N GLY A 111 12.23 24.86 24.59
CA GLY A 111 12.94 25.25 23.36
C GLY A 111 13.81 24.19 22.74
N LYS A 112 13.96 22.99 23.32
CA LYS A 112 14.66 21.86 22.68
C LYS A 112 13.89 21.39 21.43
N PRO A 113 14.60 20.96 20.38
CA PRO A 113 13.97 20.30 19.25
C PRO A 113 13.38 18.96 19.67
N TYR A 114 12.34 18.51 18.93
CA TYR A 114 11.68 17.23 19.14
C TYR A 114 12.02 16.24 18.01
N PHE A 115 12.31 15.01 18.39
CA PHE A 115 12.64 13.91 17.49
C PHE A 115 11.80 12.67 17.86
N ILE A 116 11.24 11.99 16.88
CA ILE A 116 10.53 10.73 17.07
C ILE A 116 11.51 9.60 16.78
N CYS A 117 12.10 9.02 17.82
CA CYS A 117 13.15 8.01 17.64
C CYS A 117 12.63 6.71 17.05
N GLU A 118 11.36 6.36 17.30
CA GLU A 118 10.69 5.24 16.65
C GLU A 118 9.23 5.59 16.36
N TYR A 119 8.76 5.26 15.16
CA TYR A 119 7.35 5.34 14.78
C TYR A 119 7.08 4.41 13.59
N ALA A 120 5.82 4.31 13.19
CA ALA A 120 5.41 3.56 12.00
C ALA A 120 5.98 2.14 11.99
N HIS A 121 5.84 1.41 13.12
CA HIS A 121 6.28 0.02 13.25
C HIS A 121 5.81 -0.82 12.06
N ALA A 122 6.76 -1.22 11.19
CA ALA A 122 6.44 -1.65 9.83
C ALA A 122 6.13 -3.15 9.72
N MET A 123 5.56 -3.74 10.77
CA MET A 123 5.26 -5.16 10.85
C MET A 123 4.17 -5.57 9.86
N GLY A 124 4.42 -6.62 9.11
CA GLY A 124 3.50 -7.19 8.14
C GLY A 124 3.02 -6.20 7.07
N GLN A 125 1.72 -6.13 6.83
CA GLN A 125 1.11 -5.06 6.03
C GLN A 125 1.06 -3.77 6.86
N ALA A 126 1.99 -2.89 6.61
CA ALA A 126 2.22 -1.60 7.23
C ALA A 126 2.48 -0.58 6.10
N VAL A 127 2.80 0.48 6.36
CA VAL A 127 2.83 1.63 7.18
C VAL A 127 1.63 2.53 6.85
N GLY A 128 0.46 2.22 7.41
CA GLY A 128 -0.70 3.08 7.26
C GLY A 128 -0.49 4.42 7.96
N ASN A 129 -1.23 5.44 7.57
CA ASN A 129 -1.20 6.78 8.16
C ASN A 129 0.18 7.50 8.07
N LEU A 130 1.13 7.01 7.26
CA LEU A 130 2.48 7.59 7.19
C LEU A 130 2.45 9.05 6.70
N LYS A 131 1.59 9.33 5.72
CA LYS A 131 1.39 10.69 5.21
C LYS A 131 0.90 11.64 6.31
N GLU A 132 -0.06 11.21 7.13
CA GLU A 132 -0.62 12.03 8.21
C GLU A 132 0.42 12.35 9.28
N TYR A 133 1.30 11.41 9.63
CA TYR A 133 2.46 11.68 10.49
C TYR A 133 3.34 12.76 9.87
N TRP A 134 3.66 12.62 8.59
CA TRP A 134 4.58 13.51 7.92
C TRP A 134 4.01 14.91 7.71
N ASP A 135 2.69 15.00 7.49
CA ASP A 135 1.99 16.29 7.46
C ASP A 135 2.11 17.03 8.81
N GLN A 136 2.07 16.32 9.95
CA GLN A 136 2.31 16.92 11.27
C GLN A 136 3.77 17.33 11.48
N ILE A 137 4.71 16.48 11.06
CA ILE A 137 6.15 16.73 11.20
C ILE A 137 6.55 17.96 10.38
N GLU A 138 6.16 18.03 9.12
CA GLU A 138 6.47 19.17 8.23
C GLU A 138 5.68 20.44 8.59
N GLY A 139 4.46 20.30 9.09
CA GLY A 139 3.62 21.40 9.52
C GLY A 139 4.06 22.06 10.84
N SER A 140 5.00 21.47 11.57
CA SER A 140 5.40 21.93 12.91
C SER A 140 6.86 22.40 12.96
N THR A 141 7.10 23.61 13.44
CA THR A 141 8.46 24.08 13.67
C THR A 141 9.10 23.38 14.86
N GLY A 142 10.38 22.95 14.73
CA GLY A 142 11.16 22.32 15.80
C GLY A 142 10.93 20.83 15.98
N ILE A 143 10.15 20.16 15.13
CA ILE A 143 10.23 18.74 14.92
C ILE A 143 11.31 18.51 13.86
N ILE A 144 12.36 17.76 14.21
CA ILE A 144 13.55 17.66 13.36
C ILE A 144 13.61 16.36 12.55
N GLY A 145 12.71 15.43 12.81
CA GLY A 145 12.62 14.17 12.06
C GLY A 145 12.04 13.03 12.86
N ALA A 146 12.04 11.87 12.23
CA ALA A 146 11.53 10.63 12.78
C ALA A 146 12.21 9.42 12.15
N CYS A 147 12.33 8.30 12.87
CA CYS A 147 12.85 7.03 12.37
C CYS A 147 11.76 5.96 12.36
N ILE A 148 11.49 5.38 11.19
CA ILE A 148 10.60 4.21 11.09
C ILE A 148 11.28 3.00 11.74
N TRP A 149 10.56 2.25 12.55
CA TRP A 149 11.00 0.96 13.04
C TRP A 149 10.41 -0.17 12.19
N ASP A 150 11.19 -0.91 11.33
CA ASP A 150 12.55 -0.55 11.02
C ASP A 150 12.83 -0.71 9.50
N TRP A 151 14.07 -0.84 9.09
CA TRP A 151 14.45 -0.88 7.69
C TRP A 151 14.16 -2.22 7.02
N VAL A 152 14.50 -3.34 7.69
CA VAL A 152 14.44 -4.69 7.11
C VAL A 152 13.88 -5.69 8.10
N ASP A 153 13.01 -6.59 7.64
CA ASP A 153 12.51 -7.69 8.47
C ASP A 153 13.66 -8.49 9.08
N GLN A 154 13.62 -8.67 10.41
CA GLN A 154 14.67 -9.33 11.19
C GLN A 154 14.52 -10.86 11.14
N SER A 155 14.42 -11.41 9.95
CA SER A 155 14.33 -12.83 9.67
C SER A 155 15.50 -13.29 8.82
N VAL A 156 15.77 -14.58 8.87
CA VAL A 156 16.82 -15.22 8.10
C VAL A 156 16.26 -16.40 7.31
N TYR A 157 17.01 -16.87 6.32
CA TYR A 157 16.69 -18.16 5.70
C TYR A 157 16.86 -19.28 6.72
N ASP A 158 15.94 -20.26 6.71
CA ASP A 158 16.04 -21.46 7.55
C ASP A 158 17.42 -22.11 7.36
N PRO A 159 18.26 -22.15 8.41
CA PRO A 159 19.61 -22.68 8.30
C PRO A 159 19.67 -24.14 7.85
N ALA A 160 18.70 -24.97 8.26
CA ALA A 160 18.66 -26.38 7.90
C ALA A 160 18.39 -26.56 6.40
N ARG A 161 17.53 -25.75 5.84
CA ARG A 161 17.21 -25.76 4.40
C ARG A 161 18.31 -25.10 3.57
N LEU A 162 18.93 -24.05 4.11
CA LEU A 162 20.02 -23.36 3.43
C LEU A 162 21.25 -24.27 3.22
N VAL A 163 21.57 -25.13 4.19
CA VAL A 163 22.66 -26.13 4.07
C VAL A 163 22.38 -27.10 2.92
N SER A 164 21.11 -27.46 2.67
CA SER A 164 20.72 -28.29 1.55
C SER A 164 20.55 -27.53 0.22
N GLY A 165 20.80 -26.22 0.20
CA GLY A 165 20.66 -25.36 -0.98
C GLY A 165 19.22 -24.95 -1.28
N GLN A 166 18.28 -25.24 -0.41
CA GLN A 166 16.86 -24.91 -0.58
C GLN A 166 16.55 -23.55 0.03
N LYS A 167 16.38 -22.53 -0.80
CA LYS A 167 15.94 -21.20 -0.36
C LYS A 167 14.45 -20.99 -0.49
N LYS A 168 13.79 -21.68 -1.43
CA LYS A 168 12.37 -21.51 -1.76
C LYS A 168 11.62 -22.82 -1.76
N SER A 169 10.33 -22.74 -1.44
CA SER A 169 9.37 -23.83 -1.55
C SER A 169 9.03 -24.13 -3.02
N GLU A 170 8.29 -25.23 -3.25
CA GLU A 170 7.75 -25.57 -4.57
C GLU A 170 6.82 -24.49 -5.14
N ASN A 171 6.14 -23.74 -4.26
CA ASN A 171 5.29 -22.63 -4.63
C ASN A 171 6.06 -21.29 -4.78
N GLY A 172 7.39 -21.31 -4.72
CA GLY A 172 8.25 -20.15 -4.93
C GLY A 172 8.48 -19.26 -3.72
N PHE A 173 7.84 -19.51 -2.57
CA PHE A 173 8.01 -18.72 -1.34
C PHE A 173 9.33 -19.00 -0.65
N ASN A 174 9.91 -17.97 -0.08
CA ASN A 174 11.15 -18.08 0.67
C ASN A 174 10.95 -18.84 1.99
N TYR A 175 11.91 -19.70 2.34
CA TYR A 175 11.95 -20.35 3.65
C TYR A 175 12.55 -19.40 4.69
N TRP A 176 11.85 -18.31 4.99
CA TRP A 176 12.24 -17.39 6.04
C TRP A 176 11.71 -17.86 7.38
N VAL A 177 12.55 -17.71 8.40
CA VAL A 177 12.25 -18.04 9.80
C VAL A 177 12.70 -16.89 10.72
N SER A 178 12.00 -16.75 11.82
CA SER A 178 12.29 -15.75 12.85
C SER A 178 12.45 -16.43 14.24
N GLY A 179 12.72 -15.64 15.25
CA GLY A 179 12.95 -16.15 16.62
C GLY A 179 11.89 -17.10 17.14
N TYR A 180 10.64 -16.93 16.71
CA TYR A 180 9.53 -17.78 17.10
C TYR A 180 9.66 -19.23 16.59
N ASP A 181 10.26 -19.42 15.43
CA ASP A 181 10.41 -20.74 14.80
C ASP A 181 11.44 -21.62 15.52
N TYR A 182 12.35 -21.01 16.29
CA TYR A 182 13.39 -21.72 17.04
C TYR A 182 12.97 -22.21 18.43
N ASN A 183 11.82 -21.80 18.93
CA ASN A 183 11.39 -22.08 20.31
C ASN A 183 11.04 -23.54 20.61
N SER A 184 10.85 -24.38 19.60
CA SER A 184 10.30 -25.73 19.80
C SER A 184 11.32 -26.82 20.04
N THR A 185 12.59 -26.59 19.79
CA THR A 185 13.61 -27.65 19.74
C THR A 185 14.76 -27.51 20.74
N SER A 186 14.98 -26.32 21.30
CA SER A 186 16.17 -26.05 22.10
C SER A 186 15.93 -26.04 23.63
N GLY A 187 14.68 -26.08 24.07
CA GLY A 187 14.35 -25.92 25.51
C GLY A 187 14.73 -24.55 26.08
N ILE A 188 15.26 -23.66 25.28
CA ILE A 188 15.58 -22.28 25.65
C ILE A 188 14.39 -21.41 25.26
N ASN A 189 13.80 -20.75 26.24
CA ASN A 189 12.74 -19.78 26.01
C ASN A 189 13.39 -18.44 25.62
N TYR A 190 13.59 -18.22 24.32
CA TYR A 190 14.18 -17.00 23.76
C TYR A 190 13.18 -15.82 23.75
N GLY A 191 12.42 -15.61 24.78
CA GLY A 191 11.51 -14.51 24.85
C GLY A 191 10.53 -14.45 23.67
N PHE A 192 9.29 -14.30 23.97
CA PHE A 192 8.22 -14.33 23.00
C PHE A 192 8.17 -13.03 22.22
N GLN A 193 8.76 -12.98 21.02
CA GLN A 193 8.59 -11.85 20.12
C GLN A 193 7.61 -12.15 18.95
N GLY A 194 7.26 -13.41 18.73
CA GLY A 194 6.29 -13.80 17.69
C GLY A 194 6.64 -13.23 16.32
N ASN A 195 5.67 -12.59 15.67
CA ASN A 195 5.86 -11.87 14.42
C ASN A 195 6.47 -10.47 14.62
N PHE A 196 6.73 -10.03 15.85
CA PHE A 196 7.11 -8.66 16.18
C PHE A 196 8.46 -8.23 15.60
N LEU A 197 9.37 -9.17 15.35
CA LEU A 197 10.67 -8.92 14.72
C LEU A 197 10.56 -8.71 13.19
N ASN A 198 9.42 -8.99 12.59
CA ASN A 198 9.20 -8.85 11.14
C ASN A 198 8.57 -7.49 10.84
N ASN A 199 9.34 -6.45 11.13
CA ASN A 199 8.92 -5.05 11.19
C ASN A 199 9.65 -4.15 10.17
N GLY A 200 10.27 -4.77 9.14
CA GLY A 200 10.97 -4.05 8.09
C GLY A 200 10.05 -3.42 7.05
N ILE A 201 10.45 -2.27 6.51
CA ILE A 201 9.82 -1.71 5.30
C ILE A 201 10.19 -2.48 4.04
N ILE A 202 11.23 -3.30 4.09
CA ILE A 202 11.63 -4.26 3.04
C ILE A 202 11.82 -5.66 3.64
N THR A 203 11.76 -6.64 2.76
CA THR A 203 11.93 -8.06 3.12
C THR A 203 13.39 -8.41 3.49
N PRO A 204 13.66 -9.57 4.11
CA PRO A 204 15.02 -9.98 4.48
C PRO A 204 16.01 -10.00 3.31
N ASP A 205 15.55 -10.32 2.10
CA ASP A 205 16.38 -10.32 0.88
C ASP A 205 16.46 -8.96 0.17
N ARG A 206 15.93 -7.90 0.79
CA ARG A 206 15.92 -6.52 0.28
C ARG A 206 14.96 -6.28 -0.89
N THR A 207 13.96 -7.11 -1.07
CA THR A 207 12.93 -6.90 -2.11
C THR A 207 12.10 -5.65 -1.79
N TRP A 208 11.81 -4.88 -2.83
CA TRP A 208 10.98 -3.67 -2.75
C TRP A 208 9.52 -4.02 -2.46
N THR A 209 8.94 -3.39 -1.45
CA THR A 209 7.55 -3.60 -1.02
C THR A 209 6.67 -2.39 -1.30
N GLY A 210 5.36 -2.54 -1.16
CA GLY A 210 4.42 -1.41 -1.16
C GLY A 210 4.69 -0.41 -0.03
N LYS A 211 5.24 -0.87 1.11
CA LYS A 211 5.68 -0.01 2.23
C LYS A 211 6.78 0.96 1.78
N LEU A 212 7.80 0.45 1.08
CA LEU A 212 8.89 1.29 0.61
C LEU A 212 8.44 2.30 -0.45
N SER A 213 7.46 1.95 -1.28
CA SER A 213 6.88 2.90 -2.24
C SER A 213 6.22 4.09 -1.53
N GLU A 214 5.49 3.84 -0.44
CA GLU A 214 4.89 4.88 0.39
C GLU A 214 5.95 5.75 1.07
N VAL A 215 6.97 5.13 1.68
CA VAL A 215 8.09 5.85 2.33
C VAL A 215 8.82 6.74 1.32
N LYS A 216 9.16 6.22 0.13
CA LYS A 216 9.80 7.01 -0.93
C LYS A 216 8.99 8.25 -1.27
N LYS A 217 7.67 8.10 -1.40
CA LYS A 217 6.78 9.20 -1.76
C LYS A 217 6.65 10.22 -0.64
N VAL A 218 6.41 9.76 0.57
CA VAL A 218 6.18 10.65 1.73
C VAL A 218 7.45 11.42 2.10
N TYR A 219 8.63 10.79 1.97
CA TYR A 219 9.93 11.37 2.35
C TYR A 219 10.57 12.24 1.24
N GLN A 220 9.98 12.34 0.06
CA GLN A 220 10.59 13.13 -1.01
C GLN A 220 10.73 14.61 -0.61
N ASN A 221 11.90 15.20 -0.86
CA ASN A 221 12.21 16.58 -0.51
C ASN A 221 11.76 17.62 -1.55
N VAL A 222 11.02 17.19 -2.54
CA VAL A 222 10.43 18.07 -3.56
C VAL A 222 8.95 17.78 -3.64
N LYS A 223 8.12 18.82 -3.50
CA LYS A 223 6.66 18.69 -3.57
C LYS A 223 6.15 19.35 -4.83
N PHE A 224 5.41 18.59 -5.64
CA PHE A 224 4.62 19.12 -6.73
C PHE A 224 3.20 19.42 -6.22
N SER A 225 2.67 20.59 -6.55
CA SER A 225 1.32 21.01 -6.14
C SER A 225 0.69 21.96 -7.17
N ASP A 226 -0.57 22.28 -6.96
CA ASP A 226 -1.30 23.32 -7.70
C ASP A 226 -1.20 23.17 -9.22
N PHE A 227 -1.36 21.92 -9.70
CA PHE A 227 -1.35 21.66 -11.14
C PHE A 227 -2.55 22.31 -11.81
N SER A 228 -2.28 23.11 -12.83
CA SER A 228 -3.29 23.71 -13.70
C SER A 228 -3.39 22.93 -15.01
N ALA A 229 -4.48 22.21 -15.23
CA ALA A 229 -4.71 21.48 -16.48
C ALA A 229 -4.82 22.43 -17.70
N SER A 230 -5.39 23.61 -17.54
CA SER A 230 -5.51 24.62 -18.62
C SER A 230 -4.20 25.30 -18.96
N ALA A 231 -3.41 25.67 -17.94
CA ALA A 231 -2.11 26.32 -18.13
C ALA A 231 -0.97 25.31 -18.35
N LYS A 232 -1.21 23.99 -18.12
CA LYS A 232 -0.18 22.93 -18.13
C LYS A 232 0.98 23.25 -17.17
N SER A 233 0.69 23.85 -16.04
CA SER A 233 1.68 24.32 -15.08
C SER A 233 1.55 23.65 -13.73
N VAL A 234 2.67 23.53 -13.02
CA VAL A 234 2.75 22.92 -11.69
C VAL A 234 3.64 23.76 -10.80
N ASN A 235 3.29 23.88 -9.53
CA ASN A 235 4.17 24.48 -8.52
C ASN A 235 5.13 23.41 -7.98
N ILE A 236 6.42 23.75 -7.93
CA ILE A 236 7.49 22.88 -7.41
C ILE A 236 8.07 23.55 -6.17
N ALA A 237 7.90 22.94 -5.01
CA ALA A 237 8.48 23.38 -3.76
C ALA A 237 9.74 22.57 -3.44
N ASN A 238 10.86 23.26 -3.24
CA ASN A 238 12.14 22.70 -2.83
C ASN A 238 12.22 22.70 -1.30
N LYS A 239 12.11 21.55 -0.65
CA LYS A 239 12.20 21.38 0.80
C LYS A 239 13.62 21.08 1.28
N TYR A 240 14.59 20.95 0.40
CA TYR A 240 15.99 20.80 0.80
C TYR A 240 16.45 22.03 1.58
N ALA A 241 17.31 21.80 2.60
CA ALA A 241 17.87 22.87 3.41
C ALA A 241 19.02 23.61 2.73
N PHE A 242 19.76 22.94 1.84
CA PHE A 242 21.01 23.48 1.27
C PHE A 242 21.10 23.31 -0.25
N MET A 243 20.42 22.36 -0.84
CA MET A 243 20.54 22.01 -2.26
C MET A 243 19.54 22.79 -3.11
N PRO A 244 19.99 23.59 -4.10
CA PRO A 244 19.09 24.17 -5.10
C PRO A 244 18.64 23.12 -6.10
N ILE A 245 17.44 23.29 -6.66
CA ILE A 245 16.97 22.54 -7.82
C ILE A 245 17.26 23.39 -9.06
N SER A 246 18.23 22.98 -9.85
CA SER A 246 18.64 23.68 -11.07
C SER A 246 18.63 22.76 -12.28
N SER A 247 18.46 23.31 -13.47
CA SER A 247 18.54 22.56 -14.71
C SER A 247 19.95 22.04 -15.05
N ASP A 248 20.98 22.37 -14.27
CA ASP A 248 22.30 21.75 -14.36
C ASP A 248 22.32 20.35 -13.77
N ASN A 249 21.56 20.13 -12.70
CA ASN A 249 21.53 18.87 -11.95
C ASN A 249 20.24 18.07 -12.12
N PHE A 250 19.20 18.66 -12.71
CA PHE A 250 17.89 18.04 -12.82
C PHE A 250 17.20 18.35 -14.15
N GLU A 251 16.33 17.46 -14.54
CA GLU A 251 15.32 17.67 -15.58
C GLU A 251 13.93 17.32 -15.03
N ILE A 252 12.90 17.95 -15.60
CA ILE A 252 11.52 17.62 -15.26
C ILE A 252 10.97 16.80 -16.41
N ALA A 253 10.75 15.50 -16.17
CA ALA A 253 10.12 14.60 -17.11
C ALA A 253 8.61 14.55 -16.88
N TYR A 254 7.84 14.40 -17.96
CA TYR A 254 6.40 14.21 -17.87
C TYR A 254 5.93 13.12 -18.83
N ARG A 255 4.86 12.43 -18.45
CA ARG A 255 4.15 11.46 -19.27
C ARG A 255 2.66 11.71 -19.18
N VAL A 256 2.00 11.85 -20.33
CA VAL A 256 0.55 11.97 -20.42
C VAL A 256 -0.04 10.62 -20.74
N MET A 257 -0.96 10.19 -19.91
CA MET A 257 -1.66 8.92 -20.01
C MET A 257 -3.11 9.14 -20.41
N LYS A 258 -3.61 8.36 -21.37
CA LYS A 258 -5.04 8.27 -21.73
C LYS A 258 -5.56 6.89 -21.33
N ASP A 259 -6.52 6.81 -20.40
CA ASP A 259 -7.03 5.56 -19.84
C ASP A 259 -5.91 4.59 -19.39
N GLY A 260 -4.88 5.16 -18.75
CA GLY A 260 -3.70 4.45 -18.28
C GLY A 260 -2.67 4.09 -19.36
N ARG A 261 -2.86 4.45 -20.63
CA ARG A 261 -1.92 4.21 -21.73
C ARG A 261 -1.17 5.49 -22.08
N LEU A 262 0.14 5.37 -22.31
CA LEU A 262 1.01 6.48 -22.70
C LEU A 262 0.59 7.05 -24.07
N VAL A 263 0.37 8.38 -24.14
CA VAL A 263 0.03 9.08 -25.38
C VAL A 263 1.00 10.22 -25.72
N GLU A 264 1.69 10.75 -24.72
CA GLU A 264 2.73 11.77 -24.92
C GLU A 264 3.74 11.68 -23.76
N GLU A 265 5.01 11.87 -24.07
CA GLU A 265 6.06 12.05 -23.07
C GLU A 265 7.04 13.12 -23.50
N GLY A 266 7.71 13.72 -22.53
CA GLY A 266 8.72 14.72 -22.80
C GLY A 266 9.48 15.15 -21.56
N THR A 267 10.47 16.01 -21.78
CA THR A 267 11.28 16.59 -20.72
C THR A 267 11.36 18.10 -20.86
N LEU A 268 11.35 18.79 -19.73
CA LEU A 268 11.74 20.19 -19.61
C LEU A 268 13.17 20.23 -19.08
N ALA A 269 14.12 20.36 -20.01
CA ALA A 269 15.55 20.31 -19.71
C ALA A 269 16.12 21.65 -19.17
N SER A 270 15.33 22.73 -19.24
CA SER A 270 15.72 24.06 -18.74
C SER A 270 14.56 24.72 -18.04
N PHE A 271 14.78 25.14 -16.81
CA PHE A 271 13.84 25.87 -15.96
C PHE A 271 14.61 26.79 -14.99
N GLN A 272 13.91 27.76 -14.39
CA GLN A 272 14.55 28.64 -13.41
C GLN A 272 15.02 27.86 -12.17
N THR A 273 16.19 28.22 -11.64
CA THR A 273 16.70 27.62 -10.41
C THR A 273 15.74 27.91 -9.24
N ILE A 274 15.39 26.86 -8.50
CA ILE A 274 14.57 26.95 -7.30
C ILE A 274 15.48 26.81 -6.08
N ALA A 275 15.71 27.90 -5.36
CA ALA A 275 16.58 27.89 -4.21
C ALA A 275 16.04 26.97 -3.10
N ALA A 276 16.94 26.53 -2.22
CA ALA A 276 16.56 25.78 -1.01
C ALA A 276 15.48 26.52 -0.21
N GLY A 277 14.44 25.82 0.23
CA GLY A 277 13.32 26.39 0.97
C GLY A 277 12.36 27.29 0.15
N SER A 278 12.51 27.32 -1.17
CA SER A 278 11.69 28.16 -2.06
C SER A 278 10.81 27.33 -2.98
N SER A 279 9.92 27.98 -3.71
CA SER A 279 9.07 27.34 -4.72
C SER A 279 9.00 28.15 -6.02
N ALA A 280 8.66 27.48 -7.11
CA ALA A 280 8.42 28.13 -8.40
C ALA A 280 7.36 27.36 -9.21
N THR A 281 6.61 28.10 -10.03
CA THR A 281 5.67 27.51 -10.99
C THR A 281 6.40 27.29 -12.30
N VAL A 282 6.24 26.09 -12.87
CA VAL A 282 6.83 25.67 -14.14
C VAL A 282 5.71 25.25 -15.09
N THR A 283 5.84 25.65 -16.35
CA THR A 283 4.91 25.23 -17.42
C THR A 283 5.52 24.06 -18.20
N LEU A 284 4.77 22.98 -18.35
CA LEU A 284 5.17 21.79 -19.10
C LEU A 284 4.73 21.93 -20.56
N PRO A 285 5.56 21.53 -21.54
CA PRO A 285 5.24 21.66 -22.95
C PRO A 285 4.30 20.54 -23.46
N ILE A 286 3.22 20.29 -22.75
CA ILE A 286 2.22 19.27 -23.08
C ILE A 286 1.36 19.73 -24.24
N ASN A 287 1.31 18.91 -25.32
CA ASN A 287 0.54 19.18 -26.52
C ASN A 287 -0.76 18.39 -26.63
N THR A 288 -0.91 17.34 -25.82
CA THR A 288 -2.10 16.46 -25.85
C THR A 288 -3.40 17.26 -25.70
N ALA A 289 -4.26 17.10 -26.69
CA ALA A 289 -5.64 17.58 -26.61
C ALA A 289 -6.47 16.59 -25.78
N VAL A 290 -7.13 17.10 -24.75
CA VAL A 290 -7.99 16.32 -23.85
C VAL A 290 -9.41 16.28 -24.40
N ASP A 291 -10.00 15.10 -24.48
CA ASP A 291 -11.39 14.89 -24.84
C ASP A 291 -12.22 14.32 -23.64
N LYS A 292 -13.54 14.37 -23.75
CA LYS A 292 -14.45 13.95 -22.68
C LYS A 292 -14.70 12.44 -22.62
N SER A 293 -14.14 11.68 -23.57
CA SER A 293 -14.40 10.24 -23.69
C SER A 293 -13.43 9.39 -22.87
N ALA A 294 -12.35 9.98 -22.33
CA ALA A 294 -11.26 9.27 -21.68
C ALA A 294 -10.76 10.01 -20.44
N GLU A 295 -10.14 9.28 -19.52
CA GLU A 295 -9.40 9.81 -18.38
C GLU A 295 -7.97 10.16 -18.81
N TYR A 296 -7.59 11.42 -18.65
CA TYR A 296 -6.23 11.88 -18.93
C TYR A 296 -5.52 12.24 -17.64
N LEU A 297 -4.35 11.66 -17.46
CA LEU A 297 -3.48 11.88 -16.30
C LEU A 297 -2.12 12.37 -16.79
N VAL A 298 -1.44 13.16 -15.97
CA VAL A 298 -0.02 13.50 -16.18
C VAL A 298 0.80 13.03 -14.99
N ASN A 299 1.80 12.22 -15.27
CA ASN A 299 2.86 11.86 -14.33
C ASN A 299 4.03 12.81 -14.53
N ILE A 300 4.52 13.39 -13.44
CA ILE A 300 5.64 14.34 -13.44
C ILE A 300 6.73 13.77 -12.54
N GLU A 301 7.98 13.84 -13.01
CA GLU A 301 9.14 13.37 -12.27
C GLU A 301 10.25 14.43 -12.30
N LEU A 302 10.91 14.61 -11.16
CA LEU A 302 12.19 15.34 -11.12
C LEU A 302 13.30 14.30 -11.17
N ARG A 303 14.02 14.26 -12.29
CA ARG A 303 15.09 13.29 -12.57
C ARG A 303 16.46 13.93 -12.45
N ILE A 304 17.41 13.15 -11.97
CA ILE A 304 18.82 13.56 -11.93
C ILE A 304 19.35 13.72 -13.34
N LYS A 305 20.03 14.84 -13.56
CA LYS A 305 20.85 15.14 -14.73
C LYS A 305 22.26 15.47 -14.24
N LYS A 306 23.29 14.94 -14.87
CA LYS A 306 24.66 15.25 -14.49
C LYS A 306 25.13 16.55 -15.13
N PRO A 307 25.75 17.45 -14.35
CA PRO A 307 26.20 18.74 -14.89
C PRO A 307 27.37 18.54 -15.89
N THR A 308 27.31 19.22 -17.03
CA THR A 308 28.32 19.12 -18.08
C THR A 308 29.27 20.31 -18.12
N ASN A 309 28.97 21.42 -17.44
CA ASN A 309 29.62 22.72 -17.57
C ASN A 309 30.49 23.13 -16.37
N GLY A 310 30.96 22.15 -15.56
CA GLY A 310 31.72 22.44 -14.36
C GLY A 310 30.90 22.98 -13.19
N ALA A 311 29.59 22.96 -13.29
CA ALA A 311 28.70 23.22 -12.15
C ALA A 311 28.86 22.14 -11.09
N ALA A 312 28.56 22.47 -9.84
CA ALA A 312 28.63 21.52 -8.73
C ALA A 312 27.62 20.39 -8.93
N ASP A 313 28.09 19.13 -8.82
CA ASP A 313 27.20 17.95 -8.81
C ASP A 313 26.72 17.71 -7.39
N TRP A 314 25.46 18.08 -7.13
CA TRP A 314 24.76 17.85 -5.86
C TRP A 314 24.19 16.43 -5.73
N THR A 315 24.33 15.62 -6.78
CA THR A 315 23.62 14.33 -6.93
C THR A 315 24.58 13.16 -7.12
N THR A 316 25.79 13.26 -6.58
CA THR A 316 26.85 12.22 -6.69
C THR A 316 26.44 10.85 -6.12
N TRP A 317 25.37 10.80 -5.33
CA TRP A 317 24.83 9.61 -4.67
C TRP A 317 23.94 8.73 -5.55
N ALA A 318 23.51 9.21 -6.72
CA ALA A 318 22.67 8.45 -7.64
C ALA A 318 23.06 8.71 -9.11
N GLU A 319 22.59 7.83 -9.98
CA GLU A 319 22.86 7.88 -11.43
C GLU A 319 21.95 8.87 -12.13
N GLU A 320 22.36 9.27 -13.35
CA GLU A 320 21.54 10.09 -14.25
C GLU A 320 20.24 9.37 -14.59
N GLY A 321 19.14 10.13 -14.67
CA GLY A 321 17.79 9.61 -14.91
C GLY A 321 17.06 9.11 -13.67
N TYR A 322 17.73 8.97 -12.51
CA TYR A 322 17.05 8.55 -11.28
C TYR A 322 16.02 9.61 -10.85
N SER A 323 14.76 9.17 -10.60
CA SER A 323 13.67 10.02 -10.13
C SER A 323 13.76 10.23 -8.62
N ILE A 324 14.01 11.47 -8.19
CA ILE A 324 14.08 11.85 -6.77
C ILE A 324 12.74 12.31 -6.20
N ALA A 325 11.83 12.71 -7.07
CA ALA A 325 10.48 13.12 -6.69
C ALA A 325 9.54 12.95 -7.88
N ASP A 326 8.29 12.67 -7.57
CA ASP A 326 7.25 12.44 -8.58
C ASP A 326 5.88 12.94 -8.10
N ALA A 327 4.95 13.08 -9.03
CA ALA A 327 3.53 13.32 -8.75
C ALA A 327 2.68 12.90 -9.94
N GLN A 328 1.41 12.63 -9.67
CA GLN A 328 0.40 12.41 -10.70
C GLN A 328 -0.76 13.39 -10.51
N PHE A 329 -1.25 13.97 -11.60
CA PHE A 329 -2.37 14.90 -11.60
C PHE A 329 -3.38 14.55 -12.69
N SER A 330 -4.64 14.95 -12.50
CA SER A 330 -5.63 14.90 -13.57
C SER A 330 -5.35 16.01 -14.57
N LEU A 331 -5.23 15.64 -15.84
CA LEU A 331 -5.15 16.56 -16.96
C LEU A 331 -6.54 16.81 -17.57
N SER A 332 -7.53 15.96 -17.25
CA SER A 332 -8.92 16.13 -17.69
C SER A 332 -9.55 17.30 -16.94
N GLU A 333 -10.03 18.30 -17.68
CA GLU A 333 -10.85 19.38 -17.11
C GLU A 333 -12.25 18.92 -16.69
N GLN A 334 -12.67 17.78 -17.22
CA GLN A 334 -13.92 17.14 -16.88
C GLN A 334 -13.69 15.75 -16.37
N ASN A 335 -14.23 15.52 -15.20
CA ASN A 335 -14.27 14.21 -14.61
C ASN A 335 -15.17 13.28 -15.43
N ILE A 336 -14.59 12.27 -16.01
CA ILE A 336 -15.30 11.06 -16.41
C ILE A 336 -15.65 10.22 -15.17
N SER A 337 -15.03 10.51 -14.04
CA SER A 337 -15.38 10.02 -12.72
C SER A 337 -16.28 11.03 -12.00
N ASN A 338 -17.00 10.63 -10.96
CA ASN A 338 -18.05 11.39 -10.30
C ASN A 338 -17.62 12.68 -9.57
N GLY A 339 -16.71 13.42 -10.15
CA GLY A 339 -16.63 14.83 -9.84
C GLY A 339 -15.44 15.30 -9.03
N THR A 340 -14.42 14.50 -8.73
CA THR A 340 -13.28 15.05 -8.00
C THR A 340 -12.01 14.99 -8.84
N ALA A 341 -11.48 16.16 -9.19
CA ALA A 341 -10.11 16.25 -9.71
C ALA A 341 -9.15 15.61 -8.72
N MET A 342 -8.02 15.08 -9.20
CA MET A 342 -6.96 14.60 -8.33
C MET A 342 -6.47 15.75 -7.46
N GLY A 343 -6.55 15.58 -6.16
CA GLY A 343 -5.92 16.48 -5.21
C GLY A 343 -4.41 16.26 -5.14
N THR A 344 -3.72 17.21 -4.54
CA THR A 344 -2.27 17.11 -4.25
C THR A 344 -1.92 15.99 -3.27
N ASP A 345 -2.92 15.47 -2.56
CA ASP A 345 -2.84 14.32 -1.65
C ASP A 345 -3.05 12.97 -2.37
N GLY A 346 -3.19 12.99 -3.70
CA GLY A 346 -3.43 11.78 -4.50
C GLY A 346 -4.87 11.29 -4.50
N THR A 347 -5.83 12.04 -3.93
CA THR A 347 -7.25 11.69 -4.04
C THR A 347 -7.70 11.78 -5.49
N MET A 348 -8.47 10.79 -5.92
CA MET A 348 -9.03 10.69 -7.27
C MET A 348 -10.52 10.53 -7.19
N GLY A 349 -11.22 11.01 -8.21
CA GLY A 349 -12.61 10.66 -8.43
C GLY A 349 -12.79 9.18 -8.81
N PHE A 350 -14.03 8.72 -8.79
CA PHE A 350 -14.38 7.34 -9.12
C PHE A 350 -14.98 7.25 -10.52
N PRO A 351 -14.73 6.16 -11.26
CA PRO A 351 -15.23 6.00 -12.60
C PRO A 351 -16.77 5.90 -12.62
N VAL A 352 -17.38 6.42 -13.66
CA VAL A 352 -18.80 6.24 -13.95
C VAL A 352 -18.92 5.36 -15.19
N LEU A 353 -19.57 4.20 -15.04
CA LEU A 353 -19.86 3.36 -16.19
C LEU A 353 -20.90 4.02 -17.09
N PRO A 354 -20.61 4.23 -18.38
CA PRO A 354 -21.63 4.71 -19.31
C PRO A 354 -22.72 3.66 -19.49
N SER A 355 -23.90 4.11 -19.90
CA SER A 355 -24.98 3.23 -20.35
C SER A 355 -24.45 2.26 -21.41
N TYR A 356 -24.80 0.99 -21.28
CA TYR A 356 -24.33 -0.05 -22.18
C TYR A 356 -25.48 -0.53 -23.08
N THR A 357 -25.15 -0.69 -24.34
CA THR A 357 -26.03 -1.33 -25.34
C THR A 357 -25.16 -2.32 -26.08
N SER A 358 -25.59 -3.58 -26.11
CA SER A 358 -24.91 -4.61 -26.90
C SER A 358 -25.00 -4.27 -28.39
N ALA A 359 -23.88 -4.40 -29.10
CA ALA A 359 -23.81 -4.19 -30.55
C ALA A 359 -24.43 -5.36 -31.36
N GLY A 360 -24.79 -6.46 -30.68
CA GLY A 360 -25.37 -7.66 -31.30
C GLY A 360 -25.47 -8.79 -30.30
N GLY A 361 -25.49 -10.03 -30.79
CA GLY A 361 -25.64 -11.22 -29.98
C GLY A 361 -27.09 -11.66 -29.77
N SER A 362 -27.28 -12.73 -28.99
CA SER A 362 -28.61 -13.26 -28.67
C SER A 362 -28.69 -13.56 -27.16
N LEU A 363 -29.92 -13.46 -26.62
CA LEU A 363 -30.16 -13.78 -25.22
C LEU A 363 -31.50 -14.50 -25.06
N GLN A 364 -31.49 -15.59 -24.33
CA GLN A 364 -32.68 -16.32 -23.90
C GLN A 364 -32.66 -16.49 -22.38
N VAL A 365 -33.82 -16.65 -21.81
CA VAL A 365 -34.03 -16.91 -20.38
C VAL A 365 -34.93 -18.13 -20.25
N GLU A 366 -34.46 -19.13 -19.55
CA GLU A 366 -35.26 -20.29 -19.20
C GLU A 366 -35.01 -20.64 -17.72
N ASN A 367 -36.06 -20.65 -16.93
CA ASN A 367 -35.98 -20.80 -15.47
C ASN A 367 -34.96 -19.79 -14.86
N ASN A 368 -33.93 -20.29 -14.14
CA ASN A 368 -32.87 -19.47 -13.55
C ASN A 368 -31.58 -19.45 -14.41
N THR A 369 -31.72 -19.60 -15.72
CA THR A 369 -30.58 -19.65 -16.64
C THR A 369 -30.71 -18.59 -17.73
N VAL A 370 -29.60 -17.90 -17.99
CA VAL A 370 -29.42 -17.01 -19.15
C VAL A 370 -28.50 -17.74 -20.13
N THR A 371 -28.91 -17.87 -21.38
CA THR A 371 -28.07 -18.41 -22.46
C THR A 371 -28.09 -17.46 -23.66
N GLY A 372 -27.08 -17.59 -24.50
CA GLY A 372 -27.02 -16.84 -25.74
C GLY A 372 -25.73 -17.04 -26.52
N THR A 373 -25.54 -16.19 -27.51
CA THR A 373 -24.30 -16.10 -28.28
C THR A 373 -23.87 -14.63 -28.34
N ASP A 374 -22.57 -14.39 -28.24
CA ASP A 374 -22.02 -13.05 -28.43
C ASP A 374 -22.05 -12.60 -29.92
N ASN A 375 -21.50 -11.44 -30.21
CA ASN A 375 -21.44 -10.88 -31.57
C ASN A 375 -20.61 -11.72 -32.55
N ASN A 376 -19.76 -12.61 -32.03
CA ASN A 376 -18.90 -13.50 -32.82
C ASN A 376 -19.45 -14.92 -32.89
N GLY A 377 -20.67 -15.15 -32.40
CA GLY A 377 -21.33 -16.45 -32.38
C GLY A 377 -20.83 -17.39 -31.29
N LYS A 378 -20.06 -16.90 -30.30
CA LYS A 378 -19.58 -17.68 -29.17
C LYS A 378 -20.68 -17.83 -28.13
N ALA A 379 -20.98 -19.09 -27.77
CA ALA A 379 -22.04 -19.38 -26.81
C ALA A 379 -21.64 -19.01 -25.38
N TYR A 380 -22.61 -18.52 -24.60
CA TYR A 380 -22.46 -18.31 -23.16
C TYR A 380 -23.65 -18.86 -22.39
N SER A 381 -23.42 -19.22 -21.12
CA SER A 381 -24.46 -19.65 -20.20
C SER A 381 -24.16 -19.20 -18.78
N ILE A 382 -25.19 -18.68 -18.09
CA ILE A 382 -25.10 -18.24 -16.69
C ILE A 382 -26.26 -18.90 -15.94
N VAL A 383 -25.93 -19.66 -14.88
CA VAL A 383 -26.89 -20.46 -14.12
C VAL A 383 -26.93 -19.98 -12.67
N PHE A 384 -28.13 -19.83 -12.15
CA PHE A 384 -28.39 -19.50 -10.75
C PHE A 384 -29.18 -20.65 -10.08
N ASP A 385 -28.94 -20.88 -8.81
CA ASP A 385 -29.78 -21.75 -8.00
C ASP A 385 -31.09 -21.07 -7.57
N SER A 386 -31.91 -21.78 -6.82
CA SER A 386 -33.21 -21.27 -6.34
C SER A 386 -33.10 -20.12 -5.34
N SER A 387 -31.93 -19.91 -4.72
CA SER A 387 -31.67 -18.80 -3.82
C SER A 387 -31.19 -17.54 -4.55
N GLY A 388 -30.77 -17.68 -5.80
CA GLY A 388 -30.15 -16.62 -6.60
C GLY A 388 -28.62 -16.61 -6.54
N LYS A 389 -27.99 -17.65 -6.04
CA LYS A 389 -26.54 -17.82 -6.11
C LYS A 389 -26.13 -18.21 -7.52
N MET A 390 -25.19 -17.49 -8.12
CA MET A 390 -24.60 -17.85 -9.41
C MET A 390 -23.75 -19.10 -9.22
N THR A 391 -24.13 -20.20 -9.87
CA THR A 391 -23.48 -21.51 -9.70
C THR A 391 -22.62 -21.90 -10.89
N SER A 392 -22.85 -21.31 -12.05
CA SER A 392 -22.05 -21.53 -13.25
C SER A 392 -22.07 -20.30 -14.16
N TRP A 393 -20.95 -20.05 -14.79
CA TRP A 393 -20.83 -19.10 -15.89
C TRP A 393 -19.83 -19.67 -16.89
N THR A 394 -20.30 -19.93 -18.11
CA THR A 394 -19.48 -20.46 -19.19
C THR A 394 -19.45 -19.53 -20.39
N TYR A 395 -18.37 -19.54 -21.13
CA TYR A 395 -18.21 -18.85 -22.40
C TYR A 395 -17.38 -19.70 -23.37
N ASP A 396 -17.87 -19.89 -24.59
CA ASP A 396 -17.28 -20.75 -25.62
C ASP A 396 -16.98 -22.17 -25.11
N GLY A 397 -17.89 -22.71 -24.26
CA GLY A 397 -17.74 -24.04 -23.64
C GLY A 397 -16.67 -24.12 -22.54
N LYS A 398 -16.16 -23.00 -22.04
CA LYS A 398 -15.18 -22.92 -20.96
C LYS A 398 -15.79 -22.31 -19.70
N ASP A 399 -15.47 -22.89 -18.54
CA ASP A 399 -15.86 -22.30 -17.26
C ASP A 399 -15.10 -21.01 -17.02
N LEU A 400 -15.83 -19.97 -16.63
CA LEU A 400 -15.26 -18.67 -16.24
C LEU A 400 -15.08 -18.58 -14.73
N ILE A 401 -15.97 -19.21 -13.97
CA ILE A 401 -15.98 -19.17 -12.51
C ILE A 401 -15.96 -20.56 -11.91
N ASN A 402 -15.36 -20.68 -10.73
CA ASN A 402 -15.47 -21.83 -9.84
C ASN A 402 -16.54 -21.58 -8.75
N ALA A 403 -16.70 -20.34 -8.32
CA ALA A 403 -17.77 -19.90 -7.43
C ALA A 403 -18.22 -18.48 -7.78
N GLY A 404 -19.53 -18.25 -7.79
CA GLY A 404 -20.13 -16.95 -8.02
C GLY A 404 -19.93 -15.98 -6.86
N PRO A 405 -20.32 -14.69 -7.07
CA PRO A 405 -20.11 -13.65 -6.08
C PRO A 405 -20.93 -13.92 -4.81
N ASP A 406 -20.31 -13.70 -3.65
CA ASP A 406 -20.92 -13.74 -2.33
C ASP A 406 -20.21 -12.72 -1.43
N PHE A 407 -20.86 -12.30 -0.34
CA PHE A 407 -20.26 -11.36 0.61
C PHE A 407 -19.00 -11.96 1.23
N ASN A 408 -17.95 -11.14 1.34
CA ASN A 408 -16.71 -11.54 2.00
C ASN A 408 -16.11 -10.36 2.77
N SER A 409 -15.98 -10.51 4.10
CA SER A 409 -15.40 -9.51 4.99
C SER A 409 -14.09 -9.96 5.66
N TYR A 410 -13.51 -11.08 5.23
CA TYR A 410 -12.27 -11.59 5.79
C TYR A 410 -11.10 -10.63 5.56
N ARG A 411 -10.41 -10.26 6.62
CA ARG A 411 -9.21 -9.42 6.60
C ARG A 411 -8.41 -9.61 7.88
N LYS A 412 -7.10 -9.76 7.76
CA LYS A 412 -6.15 -9.79 8.87
C LYS A 412 -4.94 -8.93 8.55
N VAL A 413 -4.64 -7.99 9.43
CA VAL A 413 -3.40 -7.20 9.40
C VAL A 413 -2.90 -6.98 10.82
N ASP A 414 -1.58 -6.91 10.99
CA ASP A 414 -0.96 -6.80 12.32
C ASP A 414 -0.97 -5.37 12.88
N ASN A 415 -1.09 -4.36 12.03
CA ASN A 415 -1.00 -2.94 12.42
C ASN A 415 -2.32 -2.27 12.78
N ASP A 416 -3.40 -3.02 12.91
CA ASP A 416 -4.71 -2.52 13.34
C ASP A 416 -5.15 -3.23 14.62
N ARG A 417 -4.29 -3.18 15.64
CA ARG A 417 -4.53 -3.85 16.95
C ARG A 417 -5.76 -3.30 17.64
N GLY A 418 -6.48 -4.20 18.27
CA GLY A 418 -7.72 -3.87 18.98
C GLY A 418 -8.97 -3.88 18.11
N PHE A 419 -8.83 -4.02 16.80
CA PHE A 419 -9.95 -4.23 15.89
C PHE A 419 -10.14 -5.73 15.63
N SER A 420 -11.22 -6.28 16.16
CA SER A 420 -11.57 -7.71 16.05
C SER A 420 -13.02 -7.85 15.56
N PRO A 421 -13.25 -7.66 14.26
CA PRO A 421 -14.58 -7.77 13.68
C PRO A 421 -15.01 -9.23 13.54
N SER A 422 -16.31 -9.45 13.41
CA SER A 422 -16.82 -10.72 12.91
C SER A 422 -16.51 -10.84 11.41
N PHE A 423 -16.02 -12.00 10.99
CA PHE A 423 -15.81 -12.29 9.57
C PHE A 423 -16.94 -13.14 9.01
N SER A 424 -17.28 -12.88 7.76
CA SER A 424 -18.23 -13.68 6.97
C SER A 424 -17.73 -13.80 5.54
N ASN A 425 -17.83 -14.99 4.95
CA ASN A 425 -17.56 -15.26 3.54
C ASN A 425 -18.76 -15.94 2.86
N SER A 426 -19.93 -15.82 3.46
CA SER A 426 -21.18 -16.33 2.91
C SER A 426 -22.36 -15.52 3.42
N SER A 427 -23.45 -15.57 2.69
CA SER A 427 -24.70 -14.92 3.02
C SER A 427 -25.89 -15.82 2.77
N SER A 428 -27.00 -15.52 3.45
CA SER A 428 -28.30 -16.04 3.05
C SER A 428 -28.82 -15.21 1.88
N LEU A 429 -29.05 -15.86 0.75
CA LEU A 429 -29.52 -15.22 -0.48
C LEU A 429 -31.01 -15.43 -0.69
N SER A 430 -31.68 -14.48 -1.32
CA SER A 430 -33.08 -14.59 -1.74
C SER A 430 -33.33 -13.77 -3.01
N ILE A 431 -34.04 -14.36 -3.96
CA ILE A 431 -34.44 -13.67 -5.18
C ILE A 431 -35.59 -12.72 -4.86
N THR A 432 -35.38 -11.42 -5.07
CA THR A 432 -36.40 -10.37 -4.87
C THR A 432 -37.04 -9.95 -6.18
N ARG A 433 -36.36 -10.15 -7.30
CA ARG A 433 -36.87 -10.03 -8.66
C ARG A 433 -36.42 -11.26 -9.45
N ALA A 434 -37.39 -12.07 -9.88
CA ALA A 434 -37.10 -13.24 -10.69
C ALA A 434 -36.39 -12.87 -12.00
N LEU A 435 -35.52 -13.78 -12.46
CA LEU A 435 -34.85 -13.64 -13.74
C LEU A 435 -35.89 -13.60 -14.88
N ALA A 436 -35.91 -12.53 -15.65
CA ALA A 436 -36.84 -12.35 -16.75
C ALA A 436 -36.28 -11.42 -17.83
N LYS A 437 -36.76 -11.58 -19.06
CA LYS A 437 -36.45 -10.66 -20.15
C LYS A 437 -36.99 -9.24 -19.83
N SER A 438 -36.21 -8.24 -20.23
CA SER A 438 -36.52 -6.82 -20.09
C SER A 438 -36.07 -6.08 -21.38
N GLY A 439 -36.91 -6.03 -22.38
CA GLY A 439 -36.53 -5.62 -23.74
C GLY A 439 -35.55 -6.64 -24.35
N ASN A 440 -34.44 -6.17 -24.90
CA ASN A 440 -33.39 -7.02 -25.44
C ASN A 440 -32.51 -7.68 -24.35
N ASN A 441 -32.54 -7.16 -23.12
CA ASN A 441 -31.75 -7.63 -21.98
C ASN A 441 -32.56 -8.62 -21.12
N ALA A 442 -31.90 -9.17 -20.08
CA ALA A 442 -32.58 -9.80 -18.96
C ALA A 442 -32.14 -9.14 -17.64
N LYS A 443 -32.99 -9.23 -16.63
CA LYS A 443 -32.73 -8.65 -15.30
C LYS A 443 -33.11 -9.62 -14.20
N MET A 444 -32.40 -9.53 -13.09
CA MET A 444 -32.64 -10.27 -11.86
C MET A 444 -32.19 -9.43 -10.68
N SER A 445 -32.84 -9.56 -9.52
CA SER A 445 -32.35 -8.94 -8.28
C SER A 445 -32.30 -9.97 -7.16
N VAL A 446 -31.22 -9.94 -6.38
CA VAL A 446 -30.95 -10.84 -5.27
C VAL A 446 -30.60 -10.03 -4.04
N ASN A 447 -31.26 -10.31 -2.91
CA ASN A 447 -30.84 -9.79 -1.62
C ASN A 447 -29.94 -10.81 -0.91
N GLY A 448 -28.89 -10.31 -0.30
CA GLY A 448 -28.01 -11.07 0.58
C GLY A 448 -28.04 -10.53 2.02
N SER A 449 -27.95 -11.43 2.98
CA SER A 449 -27.82 -11.10 4.39
C SER A 449 -26.63 -11.86 4.97
N ALA A 450 -25.61 -11.13 5.36
CA ALA A 450 -24.40 -11.63 6.01
C ALA A 450 -24.24 -11.00 7.39
N THR A 451 -23.30 -11.52 8.19
CA THR A 451 -22.97 -10.90 9.48
C THR A 451 -22.48 -9.47 9.26
N GLY A 452 -23.14 -8.52 9.89
CA GLY A 452 -22.78 -7.09 9.84
C GLY A 452 -23.13 -6.34 8.57
N CYS A 453 -23.72 -7.00 7.54
CA CYS A 453 -24.09 -6.33 6.31
C CYS A 453 -25.25 -7.03 5.57
N SER A 454 -26.23 -6.27 5.16
CA SER A 454 -27.15 -6.69 4.11
C SER A 454 -26.77 -6.02 2.78
N TYR A 455 -27.13 -6.65 1.66
CA TYR A 455 -26.83 -6.10 0.35
C TYR A 455 -27.84 -6.57 -0.71
N THR A 456 -27.84 -5.85 -1.82
CA THR A 456 -28.62 -6.23 -3.00
C THR A 456 -27.71 -6.27 -4.21
N ILE A 457 -27.85 -7.28 -5.07
CA ILE A 457 -27.23 -7.33 -6.39
C ILE A 457 -28.33 -7.22 -7.44
N ASP A 458 -28.29 -6.13 -8.20
CA ASP A 458 -29.13 -5.96 -9.39
C ASP A 458 -28.33 -6.38 -10.62
N TYR A 459 -28.66 -7.51 -11.20
CA TYR A 459 -28.06 -8.02 -12.42
C TYR A 459 -28.78 -7.46 -13.66
N THR A 460 -27.98 -7.09 -14.66
CA THR A 460 -28.47 -6.87 -16.03
C THR A 460 -27.62 -7.68 -16.99
N PHE A 461 -28.25 -8.56 -17.74
CA PHE A 461 -27.63 -9.42 -18.74
C PHE A 461 -27.88 -8.86 -20.12
N TYR A 462 -26.84 -8.75 -20.92
CA TYR A 462 -26.90 -8.21 -22.27
C TYR A 462 -26.75 -9.31 -23.32
N PRO A 463 -27.30 -9.12 -24.55
CA PRO A 463 -27.26 -10.11 -25.61
C PRO A 463 -25.88 -10.62 -26.02
N ASP A 464 -24.81 -9.85 -25.78
CA ASP A 464 -23.43 -10.22 -26.09
C ASP A 464 -22.70 -10.93 -24.94
N GLY A 465 -23.41 -11.37 -23.91
CA GLY A 465 -22.83 -12.04 -22.74
C GLY A 465 -22.26 -11.11 -21.68
N THR A 466 -22.31 -9.79 -21.90
CA THR A 466 -21.94 -8.79 -20.87
C THR A 466 -22.92 -8.85 -19.71
N VAL A 467 -22.40 -8.69 -18.48
CA VAL A 467 -23.20 -8.68 -17.24
C VAL A 467 -22.83 -7.45 -16.41
N ASP A 468 -23.82 -6.62 -16.10
CA ASP A 468 -23.68 -5.60 -15.06
C ASP A 468 -24.18 -6.17 -13.73
N MET A 469 -23.35 -6.05 -12.71
CA MET A 469 -23.68 -6.30 -11.31
C MET A 469 -23.63 -4.96 -10.56
N LYS A 470 -24.79 -4.38 -10.31
CA LYS A 470 -24.90 -3.22 -9.42
C LYS A 470 -25.13 -3.72 -8.00
N VAL A 471 -24.17 -3.49 -7.13
CA VAL A 471 -24.21 -3.96 -5.74
C VAL A 471 -24.42 -2.77 -4.82
N THR A 472 -25.43 -2.89 -3.94
CA THR A 472 -25.69 -1.89 -2.90
C THR A 472 -25.56 -2.55 -1.54
N PHE A 473 -24.61 -2.10 -0.73
CA PHE A 473 -24.32 -2.58 0.62
C PHE A 473 -24.99 -1.68 1.66
N SER A 474 -25.49 -2.30 2.72
CA SER A 474 -26.05 -1.63 3.91
C SER A 474 -25.42 -2.24 5.16
N PRO A 475 -24.21 -1.78 5.57
CA PRO A 475 -23.56 -2.25 6.76
C PRO A 475 -24.34 -1.85 8.01
N SER A 476 -24.29 -2.69 9.06
CA SER A 476 -24.90 -2.48 10.36
C SER A 476 -23.89 -2.47 11.51
N GLU A 477 -22.63 -2.71 11.22
CA GLU A 477 -21.50 -2.62 12.15
C GLU A 477 -20.22 -2.22 11.38
N THR A 478 -19.15 -1.87 12.11
CA THR A 478 -17.86 -1.59 11.51
C THR A 478 -17.20 -2.89 11.06
N LEU A 479 -17.04 -3.06 9.75
CA LEU A 479 -16.47 -4.22 9.13
C LEU A 479 -14.99 -3.99 8.77
N ALA A 480 -14.27 -5.09 8.56
CA ALA A 480 -12.92 -5.04 8.04
C ALA A 480 -12.89 -4.75 6.54
N ARG A 481 -13.96 -5.16 5.83
CA ARG A 481 -14.09 -5.09 4.38
C ARG A 481 -15.58 -5.08 4.01
N ILE A 482 -15.95 -4.29 3.04
CA ILE A 482 -17.29 -4.25 2.44
C ILE A 482 -17.15 -4.59 0.97
N GLY A 483 -17.42 -5.83 0.59
CA GLY A 483 -17.21 -6.29 -0.77
C GLY A 483 -17.72 -7.68 -1.04
N LEU A 484 -17.53 -8.13 -2.28
CA LEU A 484 -17.86 -9.47 -2.73
C LEU A 484 -16.57 -10.24 -3.04
N GLY A 485 -16.52 -11.50 -2.58
CA GLY A 485 -15.57 -12.48 -3.04
C GLY A 485 -16.17 -13.35 -4.14
N MET A 486 -15.36 -13.79 -5.10
CA MET A 486 -15.71 -14.81 -6.08
C MET A 486 -14.48 -15.61 -6.47
N GLN A 487 -14.68 -16.72 -7.19
CA GLN A 487 -13.57 -17.54 -7.66
C GLN A 487 -13.67 -17.70 -9.18
N PHE A 488 -12.63 -17.25 -9.88
CA PHE A 488 -12.48 -17.58 -11.30
C PHE A 488 -11.95 -18.99 -11.47
N ALA A 489 -12.28 -19.59 -12.59
CA ALA A 489 -11.83 -20.94 -12.94
C ALA A 489 -10.30 -21.00 -13.08
N SER A 490 -9.75 -22.20 -13.03
CA SER A 490 -8.32 -22.43 -13.23
C SER A 490 -7.82 -21.89 -14.57
N GLY A 491 -6.60 -21.33 -14.57
CA GLY A 491 -5.91 -20.86 -15.77
C GLY A 491 -6.07 -19.38 -16.09
N PHE A 492 -6.87 -18.63 -15.34
CA PHE A 492 -6.95 -17.15 -15.44
C PHE A 492 -5.76 -16.49 -14.73
N GLU A 493 -4.55 -16.79 -15.18
CA GLU A 493 -3.29 -16.41 -14.54
C GLU A 493 -2.75 -15.04 -14.96
N ASN A 494 -3.08 -14.58 -16.18
CA ASN A 494 -2.52 -13.35 -16.71
C ASN A 494 -3.47 -12.20 -16.40
N VAL A 495 -2.90 -11.16 -15.81
CA VAL A 495 -3.62 -10.01 -15.29
C VAL A 495 -3.16 -8.74 -15.98
N GLU A 496 -4.07 -7.98 -16.54
CA GLU A 496 -3.87 -6.55 -16.87
C GLU A 496 -4.86 -5.75 -16.03
N PHE A 497 -4.42 -4.66 -15.42
CA PHE A 497 -5.32 -3.82 -14.65
C PHE A 497 -5.03 -2.33 -14.83
N TYR A 498 -6.08 -1.52 -14.78
CA TYR A 498 -6.03 -0.08 -14.66
C TYR A 498 -6.59 0.31 -13.29
N ALA A 499 -5.68 0.54 -12.36
CA ALA A 499 -5.92 0.87 -10.96
C ALA A 499 -4.66 1.53 -10.38
N ARG A 500 -4.60 1.76 -9.07
CA ARG A 500 -3.34 2.14 -8.43
C ARG A 500 -2.39 0.95 -8.37
N GLY A 501 -1.12 1.21 -8.67
CA GLY A 501 -0.10 0.18 -8.73
C GLY A 501 1.31 0.73 -8.93
N PRO A 502 2.25 -0.12 -9.35
CA PRO A 502 2.10 -1.55 -9.66
C PRO A 502 1.97 -2.45 -8.42
N ARG A 503 2.41 -1.99 -7.23
CA ARG A 503 2.37 -2.76 -5.99
C ARG A 503 1.07 -2.55 -5.22
N SER A 504 0.77 -3.48 -4.31
CA SER A 504 -0.40 -3.38 -3.42
C SER A 504 -0.44 -2.05 -2.68
N ASN A 505 -1.65 -1.55 -2.52
CA ASN A 505 -1.91 -0.28 -1.85
C ASN A 505 -3.26 -0.32 -1.16
N TYR A 506 -3.44 0.53 -0.15
CA TYR A 506 -4.61 0.54 0.73
C TYR A 506 -5.04 1.97 0.98
N SER A 507 -6.22 2.19 1.46
CA SER A 507 -6.81 3.53 1.62
C SER A 507 -5.91 4.52 2.40
N ASP A 508 -5.16 4.04 3.39
CA ASP A 508 -4.21 4.80 4.22
C ASP A 508 -2.73 4.59 3.84
N ARG A 509 -2.46 3.88 2.72
CA ARG A 509 -1.13 3.63 2.16
C ARG A 509 -1.20 3.56 0.64
N LYS A 510 -1.47 4.68 -0.01
CA LYS A 510 -1.58 4.75 -1.48
C LYS A 510 -0.99 6.02 -2.10
N THR A 511 -0.35 6.86 -1.29
CA THR A 511 0.26 8.10 -1.77
C THR A 511 1.39 7.80 -2.75
N GLY A 512 2.13 6.72 -2.51
CA GLY A 512 3.21 6.23 -3.38
C GLY A 512 2.77 5.34 -4.55
N SER A 513 1.47 5.20 -4.79
CA SER A 513 0.92 4.36 -5.86
C SER A 513 0.06 5.20 -6.79
N TYR A 514 0.35 5.16 -8.10
CA TYR A 514 -0.35 5.95 -9.10
C TYR A 514 -1.31 5.11 -9.93
N LEU A 515 -2.34 5.76 -10.48
CA LEU A 515 -3.18 5.15 -11.49
C LEU A 515 -2.37 4.89 -12.76
N GLY A 516 -2.41 3.66 -13.23
CA GLY A 516 -1.73 3.23 -14.43
C GLY A 516 -2.26 1.90 -14.93
N ARG A 517 -1.84 1.50 -16.12
CA ARG A 517 -2.03 0.15 -16.63
C ARG A 517 -0.81 -0.69 -16.34
N PHE A 518 -1.05 -1.84 -15.74
CA PHE A 518 -0.01 -2.75 -15.33
C PHE A 518 -0.37 -4.15 -15.79
N THR A 519 0.64 -4.93 -16.13
CA THR A 519 0.52 -6.35 -16.47
C THR A 519 1.31 -7.17 -15.47
N THR A 520 0.72 -8.29 -15.03
CA THR A 520 1.33 -9.18 -14.03
C THR A 520 0.72 -10.58 -14.14
N THR A 521 1.04 -11.43 -13.20
CA THR A 521 0.37 -12.70 -12.97
C THR A 521 -0.30 -12.72 -11.59
N VAL A 522 -1.24 -13.63 -11.37
CA VAL A 522 -1.90 -13.78 -10.06
C VAL A 522 -0.87 -14.13 -8.99
N ASP A 523 0.13 -14.97 -9.29
CA ASP A 523 1.20 -15.32 -8.35
C ASP A 523 2.06 -14.11 -7.98
N ASP A 524 2.36 -13.21 -8.93
CA ASP A 524 3.18 -12.01 -8.68
C ASP A 524 2.44 -10.91 -7.90
N MET A 525 1.14 -11.05 -7.65
CA MET A 525 0.36 -10.13 -6.82
C MET A 525 0.45 -10.42 -5.32
N VAL A 526 1.14 -11.49 -4.94
CA VAL A 526 1.35 -11.83 -3.53
C VAL A 526 2.40 -10.91 -2.90
N ASP A 527 2.03 -10.24 -1.82
CA ASP A 527 3.00 -9.58 -0.93
C ASP A 527 3.55 -10.65 0.03
N GLU A 528 4.71 -11.22 -0.29
CA GLU A 528 5.35 -12.21 0.56
C GLU A 528 5.88 -11.54 1.83
N MET A 529 5.19 -11.75 2.93
CA MET A 529 5.60 -11.40 4.29
C MET A 529 6.09 -12.66 5.01
N ILE A 530 6.70 -12.51 6.17
CA ILE A 530 7.16 -13.70 6.92
C ILE A 530 5.97 -14.58 7.33
N HIS A 531 4.89 -13.96 7.80
CA HIS A 531 3.64 -14.66 8.11
C HIS A 531 2.50 -14.15 7.24
N PRO A 532 1.60 -15.04 6.76
CA PRO A 532 0.50 -14.66 5.90
C PRO A 532 -0.46 -13.66 6.56
N GLN A 533 -0.77 -12.60 5.82
CA GLN A 533 -1.77 -11.59 6.14
C GLN A 533 -2.58 -11.27 4.90
N THR A 534 -3.59 -10.41 5.02
CA THR A 534 -4.29 -9.84 3.87
C THR A 534 -3.30 -9.06 3.00
N PHE A 535 -3.36 -9.25 1.70
CA PHE A 535 -2.39 -8.72 0.74
C PHE A 535 -3.04 -8.38 -0.61
N GLY A 536 -2.25 -7.75 -1.47
CA GLY A 536 -2.54 -7.62 -2.90
C GLY A 536 -3.70 -6.69 -3.25
N ASP A 537 -4.16 -5.80 -2.36
CA ASP A 537 -5.21 -4.85 -2.69
C ASP A 537 -4.70 -3.76 -3.65
N HIS A 538 -5.55 -3.39 -4.61
CA HIS A 538 -5.34 -2.31 -5.57
C HIS A 538 -6.52 -1.36 -5.55
N GLU A 539 -6.33 -0.21 -4.94
CA GLU A 539 -7.34 0.85 -4.80
C GLU A 539 -7.64 1.55 -6.12
N ASP A 540 -8.79 2.21 -6.15
CA ASP A 540 -9.23 3.07 -7.26
C ASP A 540 -9.31 2.33 -8.61
N MET A 541 -9.85 1.10 -8.61
CA MET A 541 -10.01 0.26 -9.79
C MET A 541 -10.85 0.97 -10.88
N ARG A 542 -10.37 0.92 -12.12
CA ARG A 542 -11.08 1.28 -13.34
C ARG A 542 -11.42 0.04 -14.16
N GLU A 543 -10.43 -0.80 -14.39
CA GLU A 543 -10.55 -1.99 -15.21
C GLU A 543 -9.60 -3.09 -14.72
N LEU A 544 -10.07 -4.32 -14.82
CA LEU A 544 -9.30 -5.54 -14.59
C LEU A 544 -9.57 -6.49 -15.76
N ILE A 545 -8.53 -7.11 -16.30
CA ILE A 545 -8.63 -8.11 -17.36
C ILE A 545 -7.91 -9.36 -16.89
N LEU A 546 -8.64 -10.47 -16.82
CA LEU A 546 -8.10 -11.79 -16.52
C LEU A 546 -8.09 -12.61 -17.79
N THR A 547 -6.94 -13.21 -18.13
CA THR A 547 -6.76 -13.97 -19.36
C THR A 547 -6.31 -15.39 -19.04
N ASN A 548 -7.08 -16.35 -19.56
CA ASN A 548 -6.68 -17.75 -19.67
C ASN A 548 -6.15 -18.01 -21.08
N LYS A 549 -4.83 -18.00 -21.23
CA LYS A 549 -4.18 -18.20 -22.54
C LYS A 549 -4.42 -19.60 -23.10
N ALA A 550 -4.50 -20.62 -22.25
CA ALA A 550 -4.67 -22.00 -22.68
C ALA A 550 -6.04 -22.25 -23.31
N SER A 551 -7.09 -21.58 -22.81
CA SER A 551 -8.44 -21.68 -23.36
C SER A 551 -8.77 -20.58 -24.38
N ASN A 552 -7.87 -19.62 -24.56
CA ASN A 552 -8.06 -18.43 -25.39
C ASN A 552 -9.29 -17.60 -24.99
N VAL A 553 -9.53 -17.46 -23.68
CA VAL A 553 -10.66 -16.71 -23.11
C VAL A 553 -10.14 -15.65 -22.15
N GLN A 554 -10.75 -14.49 -22.18
CA GLN A 554 -10.52 -13.44 -21.20
C GLN A 554 -11.82 -12.85 -20.67
N ILE A 555 -11.75 -12.26 -19.47
CA ILE A 555 -12.84 -11.54 -18.83
C ILE A 555 -12.34 -10.12 -18.54
N GLY A 556 -12.96 -9.13 -19.19
CA GLY A 556 -12.78 -7.73 -18.85
C GLY A 556 -13.80 -7.33 -17.78
N ILE A 557 -13.35 -6.60 -16.76
CA ILE A 557 -14.17 -6.15 -15.63
C ILE A 557 -13.96 -4.66 -15.46
N LYS A 558 -14.99 -3.85 -15.69
CA LYS A 558 -14.93 -2.40 -15.48
C LYS A 558 -15.71 -2.01 -14.23
N ALA A 559 -15.11 -1.13 -13.43
CA ALA A 559 -15.76 -0.59 -12.25
C ALA A 559 -16.51 0.71 -12.56
N GLY A 560 -17.64 0.90 -11.88
CA GLY A 560 -18.35 2.17 -11.77
C GLY A 560 -18.63 2.47 -10.30
N GLY A 561 -18.14 3.60 -9.81
CA GLY A 561 -18.10 3.94 -8.40
C GLY A 561 -16.77 3.57 -7.74
N ARG A 562 -16.70 3.68 -6.42
CA ARG A 562 -15.53 3.27 -5.64
C ARG A 562 -15.39 1.75 -5.68
N ALA A 563 -14.24 1.27 -6.09
CA ALA A 563 -13.91 -0.14 -6.06
C ALA A 563 -12.40 -0.36 -5.91
N SER A 564 -12.02 -1.42 -5.18
CA SER A 564 -10.69 -1.98 -5.20
C SER A 564 -10.78 -3.48 -5.51
N PHE A 565 -9.64 -4.10 -5.80
CA PHE A 565 -9.60 -5.54 -6.04
C PHE A 565 -8.33 -6.18 -5.49
N SER A 566 -8.41 -7.47 -5.18
CA SER A 566 -7.25 -8.33 -4.95
C SER A 566 -7.48 -9.70 -5.58
N LEU A 567 -6.38 -10.37 -5.99
CA LEU A 567 -6.39 -11.68 -6.61
C LEU A 567 -5.36 -12.59 -5.93
N SER A 568 -5.69 -13.86 -5.76
CA SER A 568 -4.72 -14.83 -5.23
C SER A 568 -5.10 -16.27 -5.58
N HIS A 569 -4.14 -17.19 -5.37
CA HIS A 569 -4.38 -18.63 -5.39
C HIS A 569 -4.57 -19.24 -4.00
N TYR A 570 -4.76 -18.41 -2.97
CA TYR A 570 -4.79 -18.85 -1.59
C TYR A 570 -6.12 -18.53 -0.93
N ASP A 571 -6.65 -19.47 -0.18
CA ASP A 571 -7.88 -19.32 0.60
C ASP A 571 -7.59 -18.58 1.90
N GLU A 572 -7.97 -17.31 1.97
CA GLU A 572 -7.71 -16.43 3.12
C GLU A 572 -8.33 -16.92 4.44
N THR A 573 -9.35 -17.77 4.40
CA THR A 573 -9.94 -18.37 5.61
C THR A 573 -8.97 -19.27 6.37
N LYS A 574 -7.84 -19.63 5.75
CA LYS A 574 -6.80 -20.44 6.39
C LYS A 574 -5.90 -19.65 7.34
N TRP A 575 -5.79 -18.33 7.12
CA TRP A 575 -4.98 -17.45 7.98
C TRP A 575 -5.73 -16.28 8.59
N CYS A 576 -6.91 -15.90 8.07
CA CYS A 576 -7.77 -14.85 8.61
C CYS A 576 -8.79 -15.44 9.59
N LYS A 577 -8.40 -15.66 10.83
CA LYS A 577 -9.33 -16.13 11.86
C LYS A 577 -9.56 -15.03 12.90
N SER A 578 -10.82 -14.85 13.30
CA SER A 578 -11.15 -13.96 14.43
C SER A 578 -10.45 -14.43 15.70
N GLY A 579 -9.80 -13.49 16.40
CA GLY A 579 -9.08 -13.78 17.64
C GLY A 579 -7.67 -14.35 17.45
N ASP A 580 -7.18 -14.55 16.23
CA ASP A 580 -5.79 -14.90 15.99
C ASP A 580 -4.88 -13.75 16.45
N SER A 581 -3.94 -14.08 17.32
CA SER A 581 -2.92 -13.15 17.79
C SER A 581 -1.74 -13.14 16.82
N MET A 582 -1.25 -11.94 16.47
CA MET A 582 0.00 -11.77 15.73
C MET A 582 1.19 -12.48 16.39
N TRP A 583 1.13 -12.65 17.70
CA TRP A 583 2.18 -13.25 18.52
C TRP A 583 2.23 -14.78 18.44
N ASN A 584 1.17 -15.43 17.99
CA ASN A 584 1.00 -16.87 18.15
C ASN A 584 0.95 -17.63 16.83
N THR A 585 0.97 -16.96 15.70
CA THR A 585 0.95 -17.67 14.41
C THR A 585 2.34 -18.22 14.08
N LYS A 586 2.38 -19.52 13.75
CA LYS A 586 3.55 -20.21 13.20
C LYS A 586 3.40 -20.52 11.72
N LEU A 587 2.29 -20.07 11.13
CA LEU A 587 2.00 -20.31 9.73
C LEU A 587 2.87 -19.44 8.84
N HIS A 588 3.52 -20.03 7.87
CA HIS A 588 4.30 -19.36 6.85
C HIS A 588 3.64 -19.49 5.48
N TRP A 589 4.05 -18.67 4.52
CA TRP A 589 3.57 -18.76 3.13
C TRP A 589 3.87 -20.12 2.50
N TYR A 590 5.01 -20.73 2.79
CA TYR A 590 5.39 -22.04 2.28
C TYR A 590 4.57 -23.20 2.87
N ASP A 591 3.78 -22.95 3.92
CA ASP A 591 2.84 -23.93 4.49
C ASP A 591 1.45 -23.87 3.86
N LEU A 592 1.17 -22.85 3.03
CA LEU A 592 -0.14 -22.66 2.42
C LEU A 592 -0.31 -23.52 1.18
N THR A 593 -1.52 -24.05 1.02
CA THR A 593 -1.91 -24.74 -0.20
C THR A 593 -2.23 -23.75 -1.30
N ARG A 594 -1.52 -23.82 -2.43
CA ARG A 594 -1.86 -23.10 -3.63
C ARG A 594 -2.98 -23.84 -4.38
N TYR A 595 -4.09 -23.17 -4.57
CA TYR A 595 -5.23 -23.70 -5.33
C TYR A 595 -5.10 -23.38 -6.82
N GLN A 596 -5.87 -24.11 -7.66
CA GLN A 596 -5.85 -23.88 -9.11
C GLN A 596 -6.77 -22.73 -9.54
N GLN A 597 -7.87 -22.52 -8.82
CA GLN A 597 -8.77 -21.38 -9.05
C GLN A 597 -8.17 -20.07 -8.52
N VAL A 598 -8.66 -18.95 -9.05
CA VAL A 598 -8.28 -17.61 -8.62
C VAL A 598 -9.33 -17.07 -7.68
N TYR A 599 -8.95 -16.84 -6.43
CA TYR A 599 -9.77 -16.10 -5.46
C TYR A 599 -9.67 -14.61 -5.78
N ALA A 600 -10.80 -13.97 -5.93
CA ALA A 600 -10.91 -12.54 -6.22
C ALA A 600 -11.78 -11.83 -5.18
N HIS A 601 -11.35 -10.67 -4.77
CA HIS A 601 -12.18 -9.71 -4.06
C HIS A 601 -12.46 -8.50 -4.93
N PHE A 602 -13.67 -7.99 -4.82
CA PHE A 602 -14.10 -6.70 -5.35
C PHE A 602 -14.75 -5.92 -4.22
N ASP A 603 -14.02 -4.96 -3.66
CA ASP A 603 -14.45 -4.25 -2.47
C ASP A 603 -14.92 -2.84 -2.81
N TYR A 604 -16.06 -2.45 -2.24
CA TYR A 604 -16.41 -1.03 -2.16
C TYR A 604 -15.39 -0.29 -1.29
N MET A 605 -14.99 -0.92 -0.19
CA MET A 605 -13.98 -0.38 0.72
C MET A 605 -13.35 -1.50 1.55
N GLN A 606 -12.05 -1.43 1.68
CA GLN A 606 -11.29 -2.13 2.70
C GLN A 606 -10.82 -1.13 3.76
N ARG A 607 -10.92 -1.50 5.05
CA ARG A 607 -10.42 -0.71 6.18
C ARG A 607 -8.92 -0.50 6.04
N GLY A 608 -8.41 0.69 6.34
CA GLY A 608 -6.99 1.01 6.31
C GLY A 608 -6.15 0.10 7.20
N LEU A 609 -4.86 0.04 6.94
CA LEU A 609 -3.90 -0.85 7.60
C LEU A 609 -3.63 -0.45 9.04
N GLY A 610 -3.67 0.86 9.35
CA GLY A 610 -3.26 1.37 10.64
C GLY A 610 -1.74 1.34 10.86
N ASN A 611 -1.34 1.66 12.09
CA ASN A 611 0.05 1.83 12.46
C ASN A 611 0.31 1.62 13.95
N ASN A 612 -0.32 0.61 14.57
CA ASN A 612 -0.23 0.41 16.02
C ASN A 612 0.22 -0.98 16.44
N SER A 613 1.01 -1.68 15.63
CA SER A 613 1.54 -2.99 16.04
C SER A 613 2.47 -2.90 17.27
N CYS A 614 3.16 -1.78 17.48
CA CYS A 614 3.91 -1.47 18.69
C CYS A 614 3.24 -0.37 19.53
N GLY A 615 2.79 0.69 18.90
CA GLY A 615 2.12 1.87 19.47
C GLY A 615 1.71 2.81 18.35
N GLY A 616 1.16 3.99 18.65
CA GLY A 616 0.63 4.91 17.66
C GLY A 616 -0.85 4.69 17.38
N ASP A 617 -1.30 5.06 16.18
CA ASP A 617 -2.70 4.93 15.78
C ASP A 617 -2.96 3.63 15.01
N GLY A 618 -4.05 2.95 15.31
CA GLY A 618 -4.67 2.00 14.40
C GLY A 618 -5.19 2.70 13.14
N CYS A 619 -6.11 2.07 12.45
CA CYS A 619 -6.75 2.69 11.30
C CYS A 619 -7.48 3.99 11.71
N LEU A 620 -7.09 5.13 11.15
CA LEU A 620 -7.73 6.44 11.39
C LEU A 620 -9.18 6.43 10.89
N SER A 621 -10.02 7.28 11.50
CA SER A 621 -11.47 7.29 11.28
C SER A 621 -11.87 7.47 9.80
N GLN A 622 -11.14 8.27 9.03
CA GLN A 622 -11.41 8.49 7.60
C GLN A 622 -11.15 7.24 6.72
N TYR A 623 -10.42 6.26 7.23
CA TYR A 623 -10.05 5.02 6.54
C TYR A 623 -10.82 3.79 7.07
N GLN A 624 -11.71 3.98 8.02
CA GLN A 624 -12.56 2.91 8.55
C GLN A 624 -13.73 2.63 7.60
N CYS A 625 -14.10 1.38 7.48
CA CYS A 625 -15.35 1.02 6.81
C CYS A 625 -16.54 1.63 7.56
N PRO A 626 -17.51 2.18 6.86
CA PRO A 626 -18.70 2.74 7.48
C PRO A 626 -19.53 1.65 8.17
N SER A 627 -20.13 1.99 9.32
CA SER A 627 -20.99 1.09 10.10
C SER A 627 -22.49 1.28 9.84
N SER A 628 -22.86 2.16 8.93
CA SER A 628 -24.25 2.43 8.54
C SER A 628 -24.30 3.17 7.21
N GLY A 629 -25.47 3.28 6.61
CA GLY A 629 -25.65 3.95 5.33
C GLY A 629 -25.84 2.99 4.16
N SER A 630 -25.80 3.51 2.95
CA SER A 630 -25.97 2.74 1.73
C SER A 630 -24.87 3.08 0.72
N TYR A 631 -24.16 2.07 0.24
CA TYR A 631 -22.95 2.21 -0.56
C TYR A 631 -23.05 1.35 -1.81
N THR A 632 -22.81 1.94 -2.97
CA THR A 632 -23.05 1.28 -4.25
C THR A 632 -21.82 1.34 -5.15
N TYR A 633 -21.52 0.22 -5.78
CA TYR A 633 -20.70 0.17 -6.99
C TYR A 633 -21.38 -0.65 -8.08
N THR A 634 -20.87 -0.55 -9.30
CA THR A 634 -21.27 -1.43 -10.41
C THR A 634 -20.02 -2.06 -11.01
N LEU A 635 -20.06 -3.37 -11.20
CA LEU A 635 -19.03 -4.10 -11.94
C LEU A 635 -19.65 -4.60 -13.26
N ARG A 636 -19.01 -4.26 -14.38
CA ARG A 636 -19.39 -4.73 -15.71
C ARG A 636 -18.41 -5.79 -16.17
N PHE A 637 -18.87 -7.01 -16.27
CA PHE A 637 -18.11 -8.16 -16.74
C PHE A 637 -18.38 -8.40 -18.21
N LYS A 638 -17.34 -8.61 -18.99
CA LYS A 638 -17.44 -8.95 -20.41
C LYS A 638 -16.49 -10.08 -20.76
N PRO A 639 -17.00 -11.31 -20.93
CA PRO A 639 -16.18 -12.40 -21.47
C PRO A 639 -15.98 -12.21 -22.99
N GLN A 640 -14.83 -12.61 -23.48
CA GLN A 640 -14.52 -12.56 -24.90
C GLN A 640 -13.32 -13.48 -25.23
N SER A 641 -13.07 -13.74 -26.52
CA SER A 641 -11.85 -14.41 -26.95
C SER A 641 -10.63 -13.53 -26.72
N ALA A 642 -9.52 -14.12 -26.23
CA ALA A 642 -8.29 -13.39 -25.95
C ALA A 642 -7.64 -12.80 -27.22
N GLU A 643 -7.81 -13.44 -28.38
CA GLU A 643 -7.32 -12.93 -29.68
C GLU A 643 -7.94 -11.61 -30.13
N SER A 644 -9.10 -11.23 -29.56
CA SER A 644 -9.77 -9.97 -29.92
C SER A 644 -9.16 -8.73 -29.31
N VAL A 645 -8.12 -8.87 -28.48
CA VAL A 645 -7.41 -7.76 -27.86
C VAL A 645 -6.05 -7.60 -28.51
N ASN A 646 -5.90 -6.59 -29.35
CA ASN A 646 -4.58 -6.11 -29.75
C ASN A 646 -3.89 -5.54 -28.51
N VAL A 647 -3.17 -6.39 -27.79
CA VAL A 647 -2.16 -5.92 -26.85
C VAL A 647 -1.09 -5.25 -27.70
N VAL A 648 -1.10 -3.94 -27.76
CA VAL A 648 0.08 -3.21 -28.19
C VAL A 648 1.10 -3.49 -27.08
N ALA A 649 1.93 -4.50 -27.32
CA ALA A 649 3.10 -4.73 -26.50
C ALA A 649 3.98 -3.47 -26.62
N GLU A 650 4.34 -2.88 -25.48
CA GLU A 650 5.44 -1.94 -25.39
C GLU A 650 6.77 -2.68 -25.55
#